data_27e349be2115c85590cb0942e2b4c020
#
_entry.id   27e349be2115c85590cb0942e2b4c020
#
_cell.length_a   1.000
_cell.length_b   1.000
_cell.length_c   1.000
_cell.angle_alpha   90.00
_cell.angle_beta   90.00
_cell.angle_gamma   90.00
#
_symmetry.space_group_name_H-M   'P 1'
#
loop_
_entity.id
_entity.type
_entity.pdbx_description
1 polymer ?
#
loop_
_entity_poly.entity_id
_entity_poly.type
_entity_poly.pdbx_seq_one_letter_code
_entity_poly.pdbx_strand_id
1 'polypeptide(L)'
;MSASSPSQAKEQDDDTRPLWTYCDFTFNGSYTRMRAHLLKMTGNGVRVCQKVTVAKLIDLKKIDNEATLRVERSKTKSVSLPPVSTQHQMDTNTLGVDPKKRKTSSVENAFNLQARETLDHEIARMFYSSGLPFHLARNPPYRKAFAYAANNQISGYQPPGYNKLRTTLLQNERRHVENLLQPIKNAWSQKGVSIVSDGWSDLQRRSLINFMVVTESGPMFLKAIDCSNEIKDKDFIVKHMRDVIMEVGHSNVVQIVTDNAAVCKAAEHMCSQEYRKNNVAYEECSWITQIADDAMFVKNFVMSHSMRLSIFNSFNSLKLLSIAPTRFASTIVMLKRFKQLKKGLQEMVISDQWSSYKEDDVTKAKFVKDTLLDDKWWDKVDYILSFTSPIYDVLRRTDTEASSLHLVYEMWDSMIEKVKNVIYQYERKEESEGSTFYEVVHSILIDCWTKSSTPLHCLAHSLNPRYYSHEWLSEDSNRVPPHQDMELTRERLKCFKRFFLDVDVRRKVNIEFANFSDGREGFDDLDSLNDRGQMDPKAWWLVHGINAPILQKIALKLLAQPCSSSCCERNWSTYSFIHSLKRNKMTPHRAEDLVFVHSNLRLLSRNTPQYHQEETKMWDVAGDDFGSLDDCGILEIASLSLDEPELEGVFFNDDG
;
A
#
# COMPACT_ATOMS: atom_id res chain seq x y z
N MET A 1 42.66 22.59 -57.02
CA MET A 1 43.12 21.22 -57.08
C MET A 1 42.25 20.41 -56.15
N SER A 2 41.32 19.74 -56.75
CA SER A 2 40.50 18.54 -56.43
C SER A 2 40.44 18.08 -54.97
N ALA A 3 39.28 18.30 -54.37
CA ALA A 3 38.79 17.59 -53.20
C ALA A 3 38.09 16.34 -53.70
N SER A 4 38.50 15.16 -53.18
CA SER A 4 37.85 13.89 -53.35
C SER A 4 36.92 13.62 -52.14
N SER A 5 35.66 13.33 -52.44
CA SER A 5 34.62 12.92 -51.48
C SER A 5 34.92 11.53 -50.88
N PRO A 6 34.58 11.27 -49.63
CA PRO A 6 34.59 9.89 -49.09
C PRO A 6 33.29 9.18 -49.45
N SER A 7 33.46 7.95 -49.88
CA SER A 7 32.47 6.97 -50.22
C SER A 7 31.53 6.62 -49.03
N GLN A 8 30.24 6.48 -49.34
CA GLN A 8 29.23 5.92 -48.46
C GLN A 8 29.57 4.45 -48.11
N ALA A 9 29.84 4.23 -46.84
CA ALA A 9 29.80 2.89 -46.27
C ALA A 9 28.32 2.46 -46.10
N LYS A 10 27.94 1.38 -46.77
CA LYS A 10 26.67 0.68 -46.53
C LYS A 10 26.74 0.09 -45.14
N GLU A 11 25.89 0.56 -44.25
CA GLU A 11 25.52 -0.17 -43.03
C GLU A 11 24.90 -1.54 -43.44
N GLN A 12 25.58 -2.61 -43.07
CA GLN A 12 25.02 -3.96 -43.10
C GLN A 12 24.07 -4.07 -41.91
N ASP A 13 22.78 -4.13 -42.21
CA ASP A 13 21.71 -4.55 -41.29
C ASP A 13 22.04 -5.97 -40.82
N ASP A 14 22.47 -6.08 -39.57
CA ASP A 14 22.66 -7.37 -38.89
C ASP A 14 21.30 -7.88 -38.37
N ASP A 15 20.51 -8.46 -39.31
CA ASP A 15 19.21 -9.04 -39.12
C ASP A 15 19.39 -10.42 -38.41
N THR A 16 19.69 -10.40 -37.09
CA THR A 16 19.76 -11.61 -36.24
C THR A 16 18.36 -12.18 -36.03
N ARG A 17 17.91 -12.95 -37.01
CA ARG A 17 16.65 -13.72 -36.95
C ARG A 17 16.81 -14.92 -36.02
N PRO A 18 15.86 -15.21 -35.13
CA PRO A 18 15.97 -16.35 -34.23
C PRO A 18 16.08 -17.66 -35.04
N LEU A 19 17.15 -18.40 -34.80
CA LEU A 19 17.37 -19.74 -35.37
C LEU A 19 16.36 -20.71 -34.75
N TRP A 20 15.47 -21.30 -35.59
CA TRP A 20 14.48 -22.23 -35.10
C TRP A 20 15.09 -23.62 -34.86
N THR A 21 15.04 -24.10 -33.64
CA THR A 21 15.66 -25.36 -33.20
C THR A 21 14.89 -26.62 -33.62
N TYR A 22 13.72 -26.51 -34.27
CA TYR A 22 12.87 -27.67 -34.60
C TYR A 22 13.10 -28.26 -35.98
N CYS A 23 13.54 -27.48 -36.95
CA CYS A 23 13.86 -27.96 -38.28
C CYS A 23 14.86 -27.00 -38.94
N ASP A 24 15.64 -27.51 -39.89
CA ASP A 24 16.67 -26.75 -40.62
C ASP A 24 16.09 -25.88 -41.76
N PHE A 25 14.75 -25.73 -41.78
CA PHE A 25 14.06 -24.98 -42.80
C PHE A 25 13.95 -23.53 -42.44
N THR A 26 14.70 -22.69 -43.16
CA THR A 26 14.68 -21.24 -43.01
C THR A 26 13.72 -20.60 -44.01
N PHE A 27 12.85 -19.72 -43.56
CA PHE A 27 11.95 -18.96 -44.43
C PHE A 27 11.70 -17.55 -43.85
N ASN A 28 11.44 -16.63 -44.76
CA ASN A 28 11.03 -15.27 -44.39
C ASN A 28 9.52 -15.24 -44.20
N GLY A 29 9.04 -14.99 -42.96
CA GLY A 29 7.61 -14.97 -42.73
C GLY A 29 7.17 -14.54 -41.37
N SER A 30 5.90 -14.12 -41.30
CA SER A 30 5.23 -13.71 -40.07
C SER A 30 4.98 -14.94 -39.17
N TYR A 31 4.60 -14.66 -37.89
CA TYR A 31 4.14 -15.67 -36.93
C TYR A 31 3.11 -16.63 -37.52
N THR A 32 2.18 -16.15 -38.34
CA THR A 32 1.14 -16.92 -38.98
C THR A 32 1.73 -18.03 -39.93
N ARG A 33 2.77 -17.70 -40.69
CA ARG A 33 3.45 -18.67 -41.56
C ARG A 33 4.24 -19.69 -40.77
N MET A 34 4.88 -19.31 -39.70
CA MET A 34 5.55 -20.22 -38.77
C MET A 34 4.59 -21.20 -38.13
N ARG A 35 3.48 -20.71 -37.63
CA ARG A 35 2.38 -21.53 -37.07
C ARG A 35 1.87 -22.52 -38.09
N ALA A 36 1.63 -22.08 -39.32
CA ALA A 36 1.19 -22.95 -40.40
C ALA A 36 2.22 -24.07 -40.74
N HIS A 37 3.51 -23.74 -40.76
CA HIS A 37 4.61 -24.68 -40.99
C HIS A 37 4.67 -25.79 -39.92
N LEU A 38 4.67 -25.39 -38.64
CA LEU A 38 4.81 -26.29 -37.49
C LEU A 38 3.54 -27.12 -37.21
N LEU A 39 2.36 -26.53 -37.34
CA LEU A 39 1.08 -27.20 -37.12
C LEU A 39 0.57 -27.98 -38.34
N LYS A 40 1.37 -28.06 -39.39
CA LYS A 40 1.07 -28.75 -40.66
C LYS A 40 -0.21 -28.25 -41.34
N MET A 41 -0.46 -26.92 -41.29
CA MET A 41 -1.62 -26.31 -41.95
C MET A 41 -1.31 -26.03 -43.41
N THR A 42 -2.13 -26.58 -44.33
CA THR A 42 -2.00 -26.37 -45.79
C THR A 42 -2.69 -25.08 -46.24
N GLY A 43 -2.29 -24.49 -47.36
CA GLY A 43 -2.94 -23.32 -47.94
C GLY A 43 -2.40 -21.95 -47.49
N ASN A 44 -1.37 -21.88 -46.65
CA ASN A 44 -0.81 -20.64 -46.12
C ASN A 44 0.51 -20.18 -46.79
N GLY A 45 0.80 -20.67 -47.99
CA GLY A 45 1.97 -20.26 -48.73
C GLY A 45 3.32 -20.65 -48.14
N VAL A 46 3.34 -21.62 -47.22
CA VAL A 46 4.54 -22.17 -46.60
C VAL A 46 4.46 -23.72 -46.58
N ARG A 47 5.61 -24.39 -46.79
CA ARG A 47 5.69 -25.85 -46.79
C ARG A 47 5.53 -26.38 -45.34
N VAL A 48 4.74 -27.45 -45.16
CA VAL A 48 4.56 -28.10 -43.86
C VAL A 48 5.85 -28.77 -43.36
N CYS A 49 6.08 -28.73 -42.06
CA CYS A 49 7.28 -29.28 -41.44
C CYS A 49 7.25 -30.81 -41.46
N GLN A 50 8.26 -31.44 -42.10
CA GLN A 50 8.39 -32.91 -42.16
C GLN A 50 9.03 -33.49 -40.88
N LYS A 51 9.79 -32.71 -40.11
CA LYS A 51 10.47 -33.16 -38.87
C LYS A 51 9.57 -33.18 -37.64
N VAL A 52 8.39 -32.59 -37.68
CA VAL A 52 7.44 -32.62 -36.56
C VAL A 52 6.74 -33.99 -36.54
N THR A 53 7.02 -34.77 -35.49
CA THR A 53 6.37 -36.07 -35.24
C THR A 53 4.93 -35.87 -34.76
N VAL A 54 4.10 -36.95 -34.81
CA VAL A 54 2.70 -36.91 -34.38
C VAL A 54 2.58 -36.50 -32.91
N ALA A 55 3.45 -37.03 -32.03
CA ALA A 55 3.46 -36.67 -30.62
C ALA A 55 3.75 -35.16 -30.43
N LYS A 56 4.81 -34.65 -31.06
CA LYS A 56 5.15 -33.18 -30.99
C LYS A 56 4.07 -32.31 -31.62
N LEU A 57 3.33 -32.81 -32.64
CA LEU A 57 2.23 -32.05 -33.22
C LEU A 57 1.07 -31.86 -32.23
N ILE A 58 0.81 -32.88 -31.40
CA ILE A 58 -0.20 -32.80 -30.33
C ILE A 58 0.20 -31.73 -29.29
N ASP A 59 1.45 -31.73 -28.83
CA ASP A 59 1.96 -30.73 -27.87
C ASP A 59 1.92 -29.34 -28.47
N LEU A 60 2.37 -29.13 -29.69
CA LEU A 60 2.33 -27.83 -30.37
C LEU A 60 0.90 -27.33 -30.56
N LYS A 61 -0.07 -28.21 -30.86
CA LYS A 61 -1.49 -27.82 -30.90
C LYS A 61 -2.04 -27.42 -29.54
N LYS A 62 -1.59 -28.09 -28.47
CA LYS A 62 -2.00 -27.74 -27.11
C LYS A 62 -1.50 -26.33 -26.76
N ILE A 63 -0.22 -26.03 -26.99
CA ILE A 63 0.39 -24.69 -26.77
C ILE A 63 -0.31 -23.64 -27.63
N ASP A 64 -0.61 -23.92 -28.88
CA ASP A 64 -1.31 -23.00 -29.78
C ASP A 64 -2.74 -22.67 -29.31
N ASN A 65 -3.45 -23.71 -28.86
CA ASN A 65 -4.79 -23.53 -28.30
C ASN A 65 -4.75 -22.71 -26.99
N GLU A 66 -3.78 -22.96 -26.10
CA GLU A 66 -3.59 -22.19 -24.88
C GLU A 66 -3.25 -20.72 -25.19
N ALA A 67 -2.36 -20.50 -26.17
CA ALA A 67 -2.02 -19.13 -26.61
C ALA A 67 -3.23 -18.42 -27.25
N THR A 68 -4.03 -19.14 -28.02
CA THR A 68 -5.26 -18.62 -28.65
C THR A 68 -6.29 -18.26 -27.57
N LEU A 69 -6.47 -19.12 -26.55
CA LEU A 69 -7.36 -18.85 -25.42
C LEU A 69 -6.87 -17.65 -24.57
N ARG A 70 -5.55 -17.49 -24.40
CA ARG A 70 -4.99 -16.29 -23.74
C ARG A 70 -5.30 -15.01 -24.53
N VAL A 71 -5.11 -15.04 -25.86
CA VAL A 71 -5.43 -13.91 -26.73
C VAL A 71 -6.94 -13.63 -26.77
N GLU A 72 -7.78 -14.66 -26.72
CA GLU A 72 -9.24 -14.49 -26.65
C GLU A 72 -9.70 -13.94 -25.29
N ARG A 73 -9.05 -14.36 -24.19
CA ARG A 73 -9.29 -13.79 -22.85
C ARG A 73 -8.79 -12.35 -22.73
N SER A 74 -7.74 -11.98 -23.46
CA SER A 74 -7.21 -10.63 -23.52
C SER A 74 -7.96 -9.70 -24.50
N LYS A 75 -8.83 -10.23 -25.36
CA LYS A 75 -9.73 -9.43 -26.17
C LYS A 75 -10.79 -8.83 -25.26
N THR A 76 -10.70 -7.52 -25.03
CA THR A 76 -11.67 -6.71 -24.27
C THR A 76 -13.08 -7.03 -24.74
N LYS A 77 -13.90 -7.60 -23.83
CA LYS A 77 -15.36 -7.62 -24.04
C LYS A 77 -15.81 -6.17 -24.02
N SER A 78 -16.46 -5.70 -25.09
CA SER A 78 -17.09 -4.39 -25.10
C SER A 78 -18.16 -4.37 -24.01
N VAL A 79 -17.86 -3.71 -22.89
CA VAL A 79 -18.83 -3.50 -21.80
C VAL A 79 -19.77 -2.41 -22.24
N SER A 80 -21.05 -2.76 -22.44
CA SER A 80 -22.12 -1.78 -22.58
C SER A 80 -22.22 -1.01 -21.27
N LEU A 81 -21.98 0.30 -21.30
CA LEU A 81 -22.20 1.17 -20.16
C LEU A 81 -23.69 1.09 -19.77
N PRO A 82 -24.02 0.99 -18.46
CA PRO A 82 -25.41 1.04 -18.02
C PRO A 82 -26.03 2.38 -18.42
N PRO A 83 -27.31 2.40 -18.82
CA PRO A 83 -27.98 3.64 -19.22
C PRO A 83 -28.07 4.58 -18.02
N VAL A 84 -27.68 5.83 -18.23
CA VAL A 84 -27.85 6.90 -17.25
C VAL A 84 -29.37 7.09 -17.05
N SER A 85 -29.85 6.76 -15.84
CA SER A 85 -31.22 7.03 -15.43
C SER A 85 -31.39 8.53 -15.19
N THR A 86 -31.83 9.24 -16.20
CA THR A 86 -32.42 10.57 -16.04
C THR A 86 -33.93 10.39 -15.83
N GLN A 87 -34.35 10.47 -14.57
CA GLN A 87 -35.76 10.71 -14.26
C GLN A 87 -36.08 12.18 -14.54
N HIS A 88 -36.76 12.43 -15.64
CA HIS A 88 -37.72 13.50 -15.76
C HIS A 88 -38.87 12.98 -16.62
N GLN A 89 -40.00 12.77 -15.94
CA GLN A 89 -41.29 12.55 -16.58
C GLN A 89 -41.72 13.82 -17.33
N MET A 90 -42.05 13.65 -18.58
CA MET A 90 -43.16 14.37 -19.22
C MET A 90 -43.74 13.48 -20.30
N ASP A 91 -45.03 13.18 -20.09
CA ASP A 91 -45.88 12.49 -21.04
C ASP A 91 -46.03 13.30 -22.33
N THR A 92 -45.84 12.63 -23.47
CA THR A 92 -46.72 12.86 -24.66
C THR A 92 -46.59 11.63 -25.58
N ASN A 93 -47.72 11.01 -25.83
CA ASN A 93 -47.97 10.02 -26.87
C ASN A 93 -47.55 10.51 -28.25
N THR A 94 -46.72 9.78 -28.96
CA THR A 94 -46.85 9.60 -30.42
C THR A 94 -46.10 8.36 -30.93
N LEU A 95 -46.79 7.60 -31.71
CA LEU A 95 -46.56 6.42 -32.53
C LEU A 95 -45.12 6.12 -32.96
N GLY A 96 -44.82 4.83 -32.89
CA GLY A 96 -43.53 4.22 -33.22
C GLY A 96 -43.08 4.37 -34.67
N VAL A 97 -41.77 4.59 -34.78
CA VAL A 97 -40.95 4.19 -35.95
C VAL A 97 -39.63 3.68 -35.40
N ASP A 98 -39.36 2.39 -35.58
CA ASP A 98 -38.07 1.78 -35.32
C ASP A 98 -36.95 2.48 -36.11
N PRO A 99 -35.90 3.04 -35.47
CA PRO A 99 -34.75 3.51 -36.21
C PRO A 99 -33.92 2.30 -36.66
N LYS A 100 -34.04 1.89 -37.91
CA LYS A 100 -33.16 0.97 -38.59
C LYS A 100 -31.72 1.41 -38.37
N LYS A 101 -30.92 0.61 -37.62
CA LYS A 101 -29.47 0.75 -37.55
C LYS A 101 -28.93 0.79 -38.99
N ARG A 102 -28.52 1.98 -39.46
CA ARG A 102 -27.72 2.13 -40.68
C ARG A 102 -26.45 1.30 -40.52
N LYS A 103 -26.26 0.33 -41.41
CA LYS A 103 -24.97 -0.34 -41.60
C LYS A 103 -24.01 0.75 -42.09
N THR A 104 -23.04 1.15 -41.25
CA THR A 104 -21.93 2.04 -41.64
C THR A 104 -21.24 1.46 -42.87
N SER A 105 -20.98 2.27 -43.87
CA SER A 105 -20.29 1.84 -45.08
C SER A 105 -18.85 1.44 -44.79
N SER A 106 -18.27 0.54 -45.56
CA SER A 106 -16.87 0.13 -45.43
C SER A 106 -15.89 1.32 -45.44
N VAL A 107 -16.24 2.38 -46.14
CA VAL A 107 -15.50 3.65 -46.25
C VAL A 107 -15.56 4.45 -44.96
N GLU A 108 -16.76 4.58 -44.34
CA GLU A 108 -16.93 5.29 -43.05
C GLU A 108 -16.16 4.56 -41.94
N ASN A 109 -16.12 3.22 -41.96
CA ASN A 109 -15.33 2.43 -41.01
C ASN A 109 -13.83 2.63 -41.19
N ALA A 110 -13.33 2.76 -42.44
CA ALA A 110 -11.92 3.04 -42.71
C ALA A 110 -11.52 4.46 -42.25
N PHE A 111 -12.35 5.49 -42.51
CA PHE A 111 -12.13 6.85 -42.03
C PHE A 111 -12.17 6.93 -40.49
N ASN A 112 -13.06 6.21 -39.85
CA ASN A 112 -13.11 6.15 -38.40
C ASN A 112 -11.88 5.47 -37.79
N LEU A 113 -11.32 4.45 -38.43
CA LEU A 113 -10.07 3.81 -38.01
C LEU A 113 -8.91 4.80 -38.11
N GLN A 114 -8.74 5.48 -39.22
CA GLN A 114 -7.66 6.46 -39.40
C GLN A 114 -7.78 7.65 -38.43
N ALA A 115 -9.00 8.13 -38.14
CA ALA A 115 -9.23 9.18 -37.17
C ALA A 115 -8.86 8.74 -35.75
N ARG A 116 -9.13 7.49 -35.38
CA ARG A 116 -8.73 6.88 -34.08
C ARG A 116 -7.23 6.75 -33.96
N GLU A 117 -6.56 6.22 -34.99
CA GLU A 117 -5.10 6.12 -35.01
C GLU A 117 -4.44 7.51 -34.90
N THR A 118 -4.99 8.51 -35.58
CA THR A 118 -4.51 9.90 -35.46
C THR A 118 -4.65 10.43 -34.04
N LEU A 119 -5.79 10.20 -33.39
CA LEU A 119 -6.02 10.63 -32.01
C LEU A 119 -5.07 9.88 -31.04
N ASP A 120 -4.87 8.58 -31.22
CA ASP A 120 -3.95 7.80 -30.41
C ASP A 120 -2.52 8.33 -30.54
N HIS A 121 -2.08 8.70 -31.74
CA HIS A 121 -0.77 9.34 -31.93
C HIS A 121 -0.65 10.70 -31.27
N GLU A 122 -1.69 11.53 -31.29
CA GLU A 122 -1.67 12.84 -30.61
C GLU A 122 -1.64 12.66 -29.08
N ILE A 123 -2.39 11.70 -28.53
CA ILE A 123 -2.34 11.35 -27.12
C ILE A 123 -0.95 10.84 -26.75
N ALA A 124 -0.38 9.91 -27.53
CA ALA A 124 0.97 9.39 -27.31
C ALA A 124 2.02 10.52 -27.32
N ARG A 125 1.89 11.45 -28.29
CA ARG A 125 2.76 12.63 -28.39
C ARG A 125 2.68 13.54 -27.16
N MET A 126 1.47 13.72 -26.60
CA MET A 126 1.27 14.47 -25.35
C MET A 126 2.01 13.78 -24.19
N PHE A 127 1.91 12.44 -24.05
CA PHE A 127 2.63 11.70 -23.01
C PHE A 127 4.14 11.83 -23.18
N TYR A 128 4.68 11.61 -24.39
CA TYR A 128 6.12 11.59 -24.63
C TYR A 128 6.74 12.97 -24.49
N SER A 129 6.12 14.00 -25.08
CA SER A 129 6.66 15.36 -25.05
C SER A 129 6.62 15.99 -23.65
N SER A 130 5.67 15.61 -22.83
CA SER A 130 5.49 16.12 -21.47
C SER A 130 6.13 15.23 -20.40
N GLY A 131 6.67 14.05 -20.78
CA GLY A 131 7.23 13.08 -19.85
C GLY A 131 6.18 12.59 -18.84
N LEU A 132 4.92 12.41 -19.30
CA LEU A 132 3.86 11.94 -18.44
C LEU A 132 4.05 10.44 -18.16
N PRO A 133 3.82 9.99 -16.92
CA PRO A 133 3.95 8.58 -16.60
C PRO A 133 2.83 7.77 -17.26
N PHE A 134 3.14 6.57 -17.74
CA PHE A 134 2.17 5.74 -18.48
C PHE A 134 0.97 5.30 -17.64
N HIS A 135 1.15 5.14 -16.34
CA HIS A 135 0.04 4.80 -15.45
C HIS A 135 -1.10 5.88 -15.44
N LEU A 136 -0.83 7.12 -15.88
CA LEU A 136 -1.88 8.12 -16.08
C LEU A 136 -2.98 7.62 -17.02
N ALA A 137 -2.68 6.72 -17.96
CA ALA A 137 -3.67 6.14 -18.86
C ALA A 137 -4.73 5.27 -18.12
N ARG A 138 -4.43 4.81 -16.89
CA ARG A 138 -5.38 4.11 -16.02
C ARG A 138 -6.35 5.06 -15.31
N ASN A 139 -6.02 6.34 -15.20
CA ASN A 139 -6.79 7.33 -14.43
C ASN A 139 -8.22 7.46 -14.99
N PRO A 140 -9.28 7.25 -14.16
CA PRO A 140 -10.67 7.34 -14.62
C PRO A 140 -11.06 8.70 -15.20
N PRO A 141 -10.67 9.87 -14.63
CA PRO A 141 -10.87 11.17 -15.25
C PRO A 141 -10.26 11.34 -16.63
N TYR A 142 -9.05 10.79 -16.88
CA TYR A 142 -8.42 10.80 -18.19
C TYR A 142 -9.32 10.09 -19.22
N ARG A 143 -9.75 8.85 -18.93
CA ARG A 143 -10.62 8.07 -19.81
C ARG A 143 -11.97 8.75 -20.04
N LYS A 144 -12.57 9.27 -18.97
CA LYS A 144 -13.86 9.98 -19.04
C LYS A 144 -13.76 11.23 -19.92
N ALA A 145 -12.67 12.00 -19.84
CA ALA A 145 -12.51 13.22 -20.63
C ALA A 145 -12.47 12.93 -22.13
N PHE A 146 -11.67 11.94 -22.56
CA PHE A 146 -11.59 11.56 -23.97
C PHE A 146 -12.86 10.87 -24.45
N ALA A 147 -13.47 9.99 -23.64
CA ALA A 147 -14.74 9.37 -23.99
C ALA A 147 -15.87 10.42 -24.12
N TYR A 148 -15.91 11.42 -23.25
CA TYR A 148 -16.86 12.51 -23.35
C TYR A 148 -16.65 13.33 -24.63
N ALA A 149 -15.42 13.70 -24.94
CA ALA A 149 -15.10 14.45 -26.16
C ALA A 149 -15.43 13.67 -27.44
N ALA A 150 -15.20 12.35 -27.45
CA ALA A 150 -15.47 11.49 -28.61
C ALA A 150 -16.97 11.23 -28.85
N ASN A 151 -17.78 11.21 -27.78
CA ASN A 151 -19.19 10.85 -27.87
C ASN A 151 -20.15 12.07 -27.93
N ASN A 152 -19.61 13.31 -27.77
CA ASN A 152 -20.42 14.53 -27.81
C ASN A 152 -19.87 15.46 -28.90
N GLN A 153 -20.80 16.01 -29.71
CA GLN A 153 -20.46 17.02 -30.71
C GLN A 153 -20.24 18.36 -30.03
N ILE A 154 -19.03 18.64 -29.57
CA ILE A 154 -18.63 19.93 -28.97
C ILE A 154 -17.84 20.76 -29.98
N SER A 155 -18.53 21.27 -30.99
CA SER A 155 -17.90 22.07 -32.02
C SER A 155 -17.19 23.29 -31.42
N GLY A 156 -15.95 23.56 -31.86
CA GLY A 156 -15.15 24.70 -31.37
C GLY A 156 -14.60 24.58 -29.96
N TYR A 157 -14.72 23.42 -29.32
CA TYR A 157 -14.12 23.21 -27.98
C TYR A 157 -12.59 23.36 -28.01
N GLN A 158 -12.09 24.14 -27.08
CA GLN A 158 -10.66 24.24 -26.80
C GLN A 158 -10.38 23.75 -25.38
N PRO A 159 -9.35 22.91 -25.18
CA PRO A 159 -8.95 22.48 -23.86
C PRO A 159 -8.66 23.66 -22.93
N PRO A 160 -8.94 23.54 -21.62
CA PRO A 160 -8.71 24.62 -20.67
C PRO A 160 -7.23 24.94 -20.55
N GLY A 161 -6.91 26.21 -20.72
CA GLY A 161 -5.53 26.71 -20.58
C GLY A 161 -5.06 26.76 -19.11
N TYR A 162 -3.75 26.96 -18.95
CA TYR A 162 -3.03 26.98 -17.68
C TYR A 162 -3.72 27.77 -16.56
N ASN A 163 -4.13 29.02 -16.84
CA ASN A 163 -4.74 29.87 -15.82
C ASN A 163 -6.11 29.33 -15.36
N LYS A 164 -6.92 28.84 -16.28
CA LYS A 164 -8.25 28.30 -15.98
C LYS A 164 -8.13 27.03 -15.12
N LEU A 165 -7.18 26.14 -15.43
CA LEU A 165 -6.91 24.91 -14.65
C LEU A 165 -6.49 25.22 -13.21
N ARG A 166 -5.55 26.18 -13.05
CA ARG A 166 -4.98 26.50 -11.74
C ARG A 166 -5.85 27.38 -10.83
N THR A 167 -6.95 27.93 -11.35
CA THR A 167 -7.82 28.85 -10.61
C THR A 167 -9.25 28.34 -10.58
N THR A 168 -10.07 28.78 -11.54
CA THR A 168 -11.53 28.55 -11.55
C THR A 168 -11.89 27.07 -11.50
N LEU A 169 -11.23 26.23 -12.31
CA LEU A 169 -11.54 24.81 -12.35
C LEU A 169 -11.11 24.11 -11.07
N LEU A 170 -9.96 24.46 -10.50
CA LEU A 170 -9.52 23.90 -9.24
C LEU A 170 -10.49 24.22 -8.10
N GLN A 171 -10.95 25.47 -8.00
CA GLN A 171 -11.92 25.86 -6.97
C GLN A 171 -13.30 25.20 -7.17
N ASN A 172 -13.72 25.04 -8.42
CA ASN A 172 -14.96 24.33 -8.72
C ASN A 172 -14.85 22.84 -8.36
N GLU A 173 -13.71 22.22 -8.66
CA GLU A 173 -13.48 20.82 -8.36
C GLU A 173 -13.36 20.58 -6.85
N ARG A 174 -12.67 21.48 -6.10
CA ARG A 174 -12.65 21.40 -4.64
C ARG A 174 -14.06 21.39 -4.06
N ARG A 175 -14.92 22.30 -4.52
CA ARG A 175 -16.33 22.36 -4.08
C ARG A 175 -17.11 21.11 -4.49
N HIS A 176 -16.87 20.60 -5.69
CA HIS A 176 -17.49 19.36 -6.16
C HIS A 176 -17.11 18.16 -5.28
N VAL A 177 -15.82 17.98 -5.01
CA VAL A 177 -15.30 16.93 -4.12
C VAL A 177 -15.88 17.08 -2.71
N GLU A 178 -15.98 18.30 -2.19
CA GLU A 178 -16.58 18.56 -0.88
C GLU A 178 -18.04 18.09 -0.82
N ASN A 179 -18.82 18.30 -1.89
CA ASN A 179 -20.17 17.78 -2.00
C ASN A 179 -20.21 16.25 -2.08
N LEU A 180 -19.28 15.63 -2.80
CA LEU A 180 -19.17 14.16 -2.89
C LEU A 180 -18.81 13.51 -1.54
N LEU A 181 -18.14 14.24 -0.66
CA LEU A 181 -17.78 13.77 0.69
C LEU A 181 -18.95 13.87 1.69
N GLN A 182 -20.04 14.57 1.39
CA GLN A 182 -21.15 14.75 2.34
C GLN A 182 -21.75 13.44 2.86
N PRO A 183 -21.95 12.38 2.07
CA PRO A 183 -22.43 11.10 2.58
C PRO A 183 -21.53 10.50 3.66
N ILE A 184 -20.19 10.60 3.49
CA ILE A 184 -19.20 10.15 4.49
C ILE A 184 -19.29 11.02 5.74
N LYS A 185 -19.36 12.36 5.59
CA LYS A 185 -19.50 13.30 6.71
C LYS A 185 -20.79 13.07 7.51
N ASN A 186 -21.90 12.79 6.84
CA ASN A 186 -23.19 12.51 7.50
C ASN A 186 -23.16 11.25 8.37
N ALA A 187 -22.31 10.28 8.05
CA ALA A 187 -22.14 9.05 8.82
C ALA A 187 -21.28 9.22 10.10
N TRP A 188 -20.59 10.35 10.26
CA TRP A 188 -19.68 10.57 11.41
C TRP A 188 -20.38 10.50 12.76
N SER A 189 -21.62 10.92 12.87
CA SER A 189 -22.38 10.88 14.12
C SER A 189 -22.64 9.46 14.63
N GLN A 190 -22.78 8.51 13.71
CA GLN A 190 -23.01 7.11 14.02
C GLN A 190 -21.70 6.32 14.18
N LYS A 191 -20.76 6.53 13.24
CA LYS A 191 -19.52 5.75 13.15
C LYS A 191 -18.40 6.28 14.07
N GLY A 192 -18.47 7.54 14.47
CA GLY A 192 -17.36 8.22 15.12
C GLY A 192 -16.19 8.44 14.16
N VAL A 193 -15.26 9.29 14.55
CA VAL A 193 -14.06 9.61 13.74
C VAL A 193 -12.83 9.73 14.61
N SER A 194 -11.68 9.37 14.05
CA SER A 194 -10.37 9.73 14.56
C SER A 194 -9.87 10.98 13.84
N ILE A 195 -9.49 12.02 14.57
CA ILE A 195 -8.72 13.13 14.02
C ILE A 195 -7.25 12.73 14.08
N VAL A 196 -6.60 12.76 12.94
CA VAL A 196 -5.19 12.42 12.83
C VAL A 196 -4.42 13.64 12.35
N SER A 197 -3.29 13.92 12.98
CA SER A 197 -2.47 15.10 12.68
C SER A 197 -0.99 14.74 12.75
N ASP A 198 -0.24 15.30 11.81
CA ASP A 198 1.20 15.16 11.74
C ASP A 198 1.86 16.45 11.25
N GLY A 199 3.09 16.70 11.72
CA GLY A 199 3.89 17.86 11.38
C GLY A 199 5.02 17.53 10.41
N TRP A 200 5.22 18.36 9.38
CA TRP A 200 6.24 18.15 8.38
C TRP A 200 6.90 19.46 7.93
N SER A 201 8.10 19.36 7.39
CA SER A 201 8.79 20.48 6.77
C SER A 201 9.04 20.18 5.29
N ASP A 202 8.53 21.05 4.41
CA ASP A 202 8.71 20.89 2.98
C ASP A 202 10.15 21.21 2.50
N LEU A 203 10.40 21.01 1.22
CA LEU A 203 11.71 21.30 0.60
C LEU A 203 12.15 22.77 0.71
N GLN A 204 11.23 23.68 0.99
CA GLN A 204 11.51 25.10 1.25
C GLN A 204 11.66 25.41 2.74
N ARG A 205 11.72 24.35 3.58
CA ARG A 205 11.78 24.43 5.05
C ARG A 205 10.56 25.12 5.67
N ARG A 206 9.42 25.13 4.97
CA ARG A 206 8.17 25.60 5.55
C ARG A 206 7.61 24.55 6.47
N SER A 207 7.22 24.97 7.64
CA SER A 207 6.64 24.10 8.65
C SER A 207 5.13 23.98 8.42
N LEU A 208 4.65 22.79 8.17
CA LEU A 208 3.26 22.46 7.87
C LEU A 208 2.70 21.51 8.93
N ILE A 209 1.40 21.58 9.20
CA ILE A 209 0.67 20.60 9.99
C ILE A 209 -0.53 20.17 9.16
N ASN A 210 -0.69 18.86 8.88
CA ASN A 210 -1.87 18.36 8.25
C ASN A 210 -2.89 17.85 9.27
N PHE A 211 -4.16 17.87 8.88
CA PHE A 211 -5.26 17.29 9.62
C PHE A 211 -6.08 16.41 8.70
N MET A 212 -6.24 15.18 9.11
CA MET A 212 -7.08 14.19 8.44
C MET A 212 -8.14 13.66 9.40
N VAL A 213 -9.25 13.24 8.84
CA VAL A 213 -10.31 12.53 9.57
C VAL A 213 -10.36 11.12 9.04
N VAL A 214 -10.20 10.14 9.92
CA VAL A 214 -10.21 8.74 9.55
C VAL A 214 -11.44 8.05 10.08
N THR A 215 -12.09 7.27 9.23
CA THR A 215 -13.20 6.40 9.53
C THR A 215 -12.98 5.06 8.84
N GLU A 216 -13.86 4.10 9.03
CA GLU A 216 -13.84 2.85 8.25
C GLU A 216 -13.91 3.05 6.72
N SER A 217 -14.30 4.23 6.25
CA SER A 217 -14.31 4.58 4.81
C SER A 217 -12.94 5.04 4.31
N GLY A 218 -11.95 5.09 5.18
CA GLY A 218 -10.60 5.57 4.90
C GLY A 218 -10.33 7.01 5.34
N PRO A 219 -9.11 7.51 5.11
CA PRO A 219 -8.65 8.82 5.55
C PRO A 219 -9.11 9.92 4.60
N MET A 220 -9.85 10.88 5.15
CA MET A 220 -10.26 12.11 4.48
C MET A 220 -9.30 13.23 4.83
N PHE A 221 -8.66 13.84 3.86
CA PHE A 221 -7.87 15.05 4.08
C PHE A 221 -8.79 16.26 4.31
N LEU A 222 -8.61 16.94 5.43
CA LEU A 222 -9.33 18.17 5.75
C LEU A 222 -8.58 19.42 5.29
N LYS A 223 -7.41 19.63 5.85
CA LYS A 223 -6.59 20.82 5.59
C LYS A 223 -5.13 20.63 6.01
N ALA A 224 -4.26 21.48 5.47
CA ALA A 224 -2.90 21.67 5.94
C ALA A 224 -2.70 23.13 6.36
N ILE A 225 -2.04 23.36 7.47
CA ILE A 225 -1.79 24.72 8.03
C ILE A 225 -0.32 25.05 7.82
N ASP A 226 -0.05 26.15 7.15
CA ASP A 226 1.29 26.71 7.02
C ASP A 226 1.65 27.47 8.32
N CYS A 227 2.62 26.93 9.06
CA CYS A 227 3.10 27.46 10.33
C CYS A 227 4.44 28.19 10.19
N SER A 228 4.84 28.58 8.98
CA SER A 228 6.17 29.14 8.70
C SER A 228 6.43 30.47 9.41
N ASN A 229 5.38 31.23 9.71
CA ASN A 229 5.44 32.52 10.36
C ASN A 229 5.04 32.51 11.85
N GLU A 230 4.81 31.32 12.40
CA GLU A 230 4.29 31.14 13.75
C GLU A 230 5.24 30.30 14.61
N ILE A 231 5.25 30.57 15.91
CA ILE A 231 5.96 29.72 16.87
C ILE A 231 5.03 28.52 17.16
N LYS A 232 5.48 27.31 16.82
CA LYS A 232 4.77 26.06 17.11
C LYS A 232 4.86 25.74 18.62
N ASP A 233 4.24 26.55 19.44
CA ASP A 233 4.10 26.23 20.84
C ASP A 233 2.86 25.38 21.13
N LYS A 234 2.70 24.99 22.37
CA LYS A 234 1.58 24.18 22.83
C LYS A 234 0.23 24.85 22.54
N ASP A 235 0.13 26.15 22.74
CA ASP A 235 -1.13 26.89 22.63
C ASP A 235 -1.55 27.05 21.18
N PHE A 236 -0.59 27.23 20.28
CA PHE A 236 -0.82 27.22 18.84
C PHE A 236 -1.42 25.88 18.37
N ILE A 237 -0.81 24.74 18.77
CA ILE A 237 -1.30 23.41 18.39
C ILE A 237 -2.69 23.18 18.97
N VAL A 238 -2.92 23.51 20.25
CA VAL A 238 -4.23 23.37 20.92
C VAL A 238 -5.31 24.19 20.24
N LYS A 239 -5.00 25.41 19.81
CA LYS A 239 -5.94 26.27 19.07
C LYS A 239 -6.41 25.60 17.79
N HIS A 240 -5.48 25.20 16.94
CA HIS A 240 -5.82 24.56 15.65
C HIS A 240 -6.52 23.22 15.81
N MET A 241 -6.12 22.43 16.81
CA MET A 241 -6.80 21.19 17.14
C MET A 241 -8.26 21.44 17.57
N ARG A 242 -8.51 22.46 18.38
CA ARG A 242 -9.88 22.86 18.76
C ARG A 242 -10.71 23.29 17.55
N ASP A 243 -10.12 24.07 16.63
CA ASP A 243 -10.81 24.51 15.42
C ASP A 243 -11.24 23.31 14.58
N VAL A 244 -10.37 22.30 14.44
CA VAL A 244 -10.69 21.04 13.73
C VAL A 244 -11.76 20.23 14.47
N ILE A 245 -11.69 20.10 15.78
CA ILE A 245 -12.71 19.42 16.61
C ILE A 245 -14.07 20.09 16.43
N MET A 246 -14.11 21.42 16.39
CA MET A 246 -15.36 22.19 16.19
C MET A 246 -15.91 21.98 14.78
N GLU A 247 -15.06 21.97 13.75
CA GLU A 247 -15.44 21.72 12.35
C GLU A 247 -16.02 20.31 12.16
N VAL A 248 -15.41 19.32 12.76
CA VAL A 248 -15.84 17.92 12.71
C VAL A 248 -17.07 17.66 13.58
N GLY A 249 -17.24 18.46 14.64
CA GLY A 249 -18.25 18.29 15.68
C GLY A 249 -17.73 17.39 16.81
N HIS A 250 -17.61 17.96 18.01
CA HIS A 250 -17.02 17.30 19.18
C HIS A 250 -17.67 15.94 19.53
N SER A 251 -18.97 15.78 19.28
CA SER A 251 -19.70 14.52 19.53
C SER A 251 -19.35 13.38 18.56
N ASN A 252 -18.71 13.72 17.43
CA ASN A 252 -18.28 12.76 16.42
C ASN A 252 -16.87 12.26 16.70
N VAL A 253 -16.03 13.05 17.38
CA VAL A 253 -14.63 12.73 17.63
C VAL A 253 -14.51 11.66 18.72
N VAL A 254 -13.87 10.54 18.40
CA VAL A 254 -13.60 9.43 19.31
C VAL A 254 -12.22 9.56 19.91
N GLN A 255 -11.23 9.90 19.08
CA GLN A 255 -9.83 10.05 19.47
C GLN A 255 -9.10 11.09 18.61
N ILE A 256 -7.94 11.48 19.10
CA ILE A 256 -6.97 12.27 18.37
C ILE A 256 -5.66 11.49 18.38
N VAL A 257 -5.09 11.27 17.20
CA VAL A 257 -3.83 10.55 17.01
C VAL A 257 -2.81 11.51 16.40
N THR A 258 -1.63 11.58 17.00
CA THR A 258 -0.51 12.40 16.50
C THR A 258 0.75 11.56 16.39
N ASP A 259 1.77 12.03 15.67
CA ASP A 259 3.05 11.39 15.37
C ASP A 259 3.90 10.96 16.58
N ASN A 260 3.44 11.26 17.79
CA ASN A 260 4.08 10.80 19.01
C ASN A 260 3.79 9.31 19.34
N ALA A 261 3.23 8.57 18.38
CA ALA A 261 2.94 7.15 18.53
C ALA A 261 4.24 6.33 18.65
N ALA A 262 4.51 5.88 19.85
CA ALA A 262 5.77 5.30 20.28
C ALA A 262 6.01 3.84 19.80
N VAL A 263 5.01 3.18 19.17
CA VAL A 263 5.17 1.85 18.54
C VAL A 263 6.22 1.91 17.43
N CYS A 264 6.26 3.03 16.72
CA CYS A 264 7.22 3.28 15.68
C CYS A 264 8.65 3.53 16.20
N LYS A 265 8.77 4.14 17.37
CA LYS A 265 10.06 4.38 18.02
C LYS A 265 10.70 3.10 18.59
N ALA A 266 9.93 2.06 18.89
CA ALA A 266 10.49 0.83 19.44
C ALA A 266 11.39 0.09 18.45
N ALA A 267 10.97 -0.04 17.20
CA ALA A 267 11.79 -0.67 16.16
C ALA A 267 12.97 0.23 15.76
N GLU A 268 12.76 1.54 15.75
CA GLU A 268 13.80 2.53 15.46
C GLU A 268 14.81 2.65 16.62
N HIS A 269 14.35 2.54 17.87
CA HIS A 269 15.21 2.53 19.05
C HIS A 269 16.10 1.30 19.13
N MET A 270 15.67 0.13 18.66
CA MET A 270 16.55 -1.03 18.56
C MET A 270 17.71 -0.82 17.58
N CYS A 271 17.56 0.12 16.64
CA CYS A 271 18.54 0.45 15.61
C CYS A 271 19.20 1.81 15.77
N SER A 272 18.79 2.67 16.73
CA SER A 272 19.22 4.06 16.79
C SER A 272 20.26 4.39 17.87
N GLN A 273 21.00 5.50 17.63
CA GLN A 273 22.09 5.98 18.50
C GLN A 273 21.64 6.48 19.88
N GLU A 274 20.35 6.60 20.15
CA GLU A 274 19.82 7.15 21.41
C GLU A 274 20.01 6.16 22.60
N TYR A 275 20.14 4.84 22.31
CA TYR A 275 20.50 3.82 23.29
C TYR A 275 21.95 3.90 23.79
N ARG A 276 22.80 4.69 23.17
CA ARG A 276 24.18 4.90 23.66
C ARG A 276 24.25 5.49 25.09
N LYS A 277 23.13 5.89 25.67
CA LYS A 277 23.08 6.45 27.02
C LYS A 277 22.86 5.42 28.14
N ASN A 278 22.39 4.20 27.82
CA ASN A 278 22.24 3.10 28.77
C ASN A 278 23.27 2.02 28.45
N ASN A 279 24.40 1.99 29.18
CA ASN A 279 25.53 1.11 28.85
C ASN A 279 25.15 -0.38 28.62
N VAL A 280 24.26 -0.96 29.42
CA VAL A 280 23.88 -2.38 29.31
C VAL A 280 23.08 -2.65 28.01
N ALA A 281 22.09 -1.83 27.70
CA ALA A 281 21.31 -2.00 26.47
C ALA A 281 22.16 -1.79 25.20
N TYR A 282 23.15 -0.90 25.28
CA TYR A 282 24.08 -0.67 24.18
C TYR A 282 25.01 -1.87 23.93
N GLU A 283 25.55 -2.47 24.99
CA GLU A 283 26.43 -3.63 24.88
C GLU A 283 25.70 -4.83 24.27
N GLU A 284 24.49 -5.14 24.77
CA GLU A 284 23.69 -6.28 24.29
C GLU A 284 23.15 -6.10 22.85
N CYS A 285 22.92 -4.86 22.39
CA CYS A 285 22.34 -4.59 21.05
C CYS A 285 23.38 -4.10 20.03
N SER A 286 24.63 -3.85 20.39
CA SER A 286 25.67 -3.28 19.52
C SER A 286 25.93 -4.11 18.27
N TRP A 287 25.85 -5.44 18.39
CA TRP A 287 26.03 -6.36 17.28
C TRP A 287 24.96 -6.22 16.20
N ILE A 288 23.72 -5.81 16.55
CA ILE A 288 22.63 -5.56 15.60
C ILE A 288 22.98 -4.35 14.73
N THR A 289 23.45 -3.27 15.38
CA THR A 289 23.89 -2.07 14.67
C THR A 289 25.05 -2.39 13.72
N GLN A 290 26.01 -3.21 14.17
CA GLN A 290 27.14 -3.63 13.33
C GLN A 290 26.68 -4.37 12.07
N ILE A 291 25.75 -5.33 12.19
CA ILE A 291 25.19 -6.06 11.03
C ILE A 291 24.46 -5.13 10.06
N ALA A 292 23.69 -4.17 10.59
CA ALA A 292 23.00 -3.18 9.77
C ALA A 292 23.99 -2.25 9.03
N ASP A 293 25.04 -1.81 9.71
CA ASP A 293 26.10 -0.96 9.14
C ASP A 293 26.89 -1.71 8.06
N ASP A 294 27.23 -2.99 8.29
CA ASP A 294 27.89 -3.86 7.33
C ASP A 294 27.03 -4.03 6.06
N ALA A 295 25.74 -4.33 6.23
CA ALA A 295 24.80 -4.46 5.11
C ALA A 295 24.69 -3.14 4.33
N MET A 296 24.60 -2.01 5.02
CA MET A 296 24.57 -0.69 4.39
C MET A 296 25.86 -0.37 3.66
N PHE A 297 27.01 -0.76 4.24
CA PHE A 297 28.31 -0.61 3.59
C PHE A 297 28.36 -1.42 2.29
N VAL A 298 28.00 -2.71 2.33
CA VAL A 298 27.95 -3.58 1.15
C VAL A 298 27.04 -2.98 0.07
N LYS A 299 25.83 -2.57 0.45
CA LYS A 299 24.89 -1.90 -0.49
C LYS A 299 25.50 -0.65 -1.10
N ASN A 300 26.06 0.25 -0.29
CA ASN A 300 26.65 1.48 -0.77
C ASN A 300 27.84 1.23 -1.69
N PHE A 301 28.69 0.25 -1.36
CA PHE A 301 29.80 -0.15 -2.19
C PHE A 301 29.36 -0.64 -3.57
N VAL A 302 28.38 -1.54 -3.62
CA VAL A 302 27.83 -2.06 -4.89
C VAL A 302 27.18 -0.95 -5.73
N MET A 303 26.34 -0.14 -5.09
CA MET A 303 25.53 0.87 -5.78
C MET A 303 26.29 2.13 -6.19
N SER A 304 27.50 2.37 -5.64
CA SER A 304 28.26 3.61 -5.91
C SER A 304 29.06 3.58 -7.20
N HIS A 305 29.20 2.44 -7.86
CA HIS A 305 30.00 2.33 -9.07
C HIS A 305 29.29 1.52 -10.17
N SER A 306 29.26 2.04 -11.39
CA SER A 306 28.52 1.45 -12.52
C SER A 306 28.92 0.01 -12.86
N MET A 307 30.23 -0.31 -12.80
CA MET A 307 30.71 -1.67 -13.07
C MET A 307 30.27 -2.66 -11.98
N ARG A 308 30.39 -2.27 -10.70
CA ARG A 308 29.94 -3.12 -9.59
C ARG A 308 28.44 -3.37 -9.68
N LEU A 309 27.65 -2.32 -9.99
CA LEU A 309 26.23 -2.44 -10.22
C LEU A 309 25.91 -3.33 -11.44
N SER A 310 26.68 -3.25 -12.50
CA SER A 310 26.52 -4.11 -13.67
C SER A 310 26.79 -5.59 -13.33
N ILE A 311 27.87 -5.85 -12.58
CA ILE A 311 28.16 -7.21 -12.10
C ILE A 311 27.02 -7.71 -11.20
N PHE A 312 26.57 -6.89 -10.26
CA PHE A 312 25.45 -7.22 -9.38
C PHE A 312 24.18 -7.59 -10.17
N ASN A 313 23.80 -6.79 -11.17
CA ASN A 313 22.62 -7.03 -11.99
C ASN A 313 22.72 -8.30 -12.86
N SER A 314 23.92 -8.82 -13.14
CA SER A 314 24.08 -10.10 -13.85
C SER A 314 23.77 -11.33 -12.99
N PHE A 315 23.81 -11.19 -11.67
CA PHE A 315 23.52 -12.29 -10.72
C PHE A 315 22.18 -12.10 -9.99
N ASN A 316 21.59 -10.92 -9.99
CA ASN A 316 20.42 -10.59 -9.20
C ASN A 316 19.38 -9.86 -10.05
N SER A 317 18.14 -10.33 -10.00
CA SER A 317 16.98 -9.67 -10.65
C SER A 317 16.42 -8.53 -9.79
N LEU A 318 16.57 -8.58 -8.47
CA LEU A 318 16.06 -7.60 -7.52
C LEU A 318 17.13 -6.57 -7.13
N LYS A 319 16.72 -5.34 -6.87
CA LYS A 319 17.61 -4.25 -6.46
C LYS A 319 17.90 -4.28 -4.96
N LEU A 320 19.09 -3.84 -4.55
CA LEU A 320 19.38 -3.55 -3.15
C LEU A 320 18.61 -2.31 -2.68
N LEU A 321 18.01 -2.38 -1.49
CA LEU A 321 17.22 -1.30 -0.93
C LEU A 321 18.05 -0.40 -0.01
N SER A 322 17.71 0.88 0.01
CA SER A 322 18.31 1.86 0.91
C SER A 322 17.46 2.00 2.18
N ILE A 323 18.12 2.26 3.31
CA ILE A 323 17.42 2.69 4.51
C ILE A 323 16.85 4.09 4.23
N ALA A 324 15.55 4.25 4.47
CA ALA A 324 14.87 5.54 4.43
C ALA A 324 14.85 6.13 5.84
N PRO A 325 15.49 7.29 6.09
CA PRO A 325 15.61 7.86 7.44
C PRO A 325 14.26 8.19 8.09
N THR A 326 13.22 8.35 7.29
CA THR A 326 11.88 8.75 7.71
C THR A 326 10.88 7.60 7.73
N ARG A 327 11.34 6.34 7.50
CA ARG A 327 10.44 5.18 7.43
C ARG A 327 10.79 4.14 8.47
N PHE A 328 9.75 3.68 9.16
CA PHE A 328 9.85 2.61 10.14
C PHE A 328 10.31 1.31 9.49
N ALA A 329 11.03 0.52 10.27
CA ALA A 329 11.47 -0.82 9.87
C ALA A 329 12.31 -0.89 8.57
N SER A 330 12.79 0.24 8.02
CA SER A 330 13.58 0.25 6.79
C SER A 330 14.84 -0.62 6.87
N THR A 331 15.46 -0.73 8.07
CA THR A 331 16.58 -1.64 8.31
C THR A 331 16.17 -3.11 8.20
N ILE A 332 15.01 -3.49 8.75
CA ILE A 332 14.48 -4.86 8.66
C ILE A 332 14.18 -5.21 7.21
N VAL A 333 13.56 -4.29 6.48
CA VAL A 333 13.26 -4.45 5.05
C VAL A 333 14.54 -4.60 4.22
N MET A 334 15.57 -3.80 4.52
CA MET A 334 16.89 -3.95 3.90
C MET A 334 17.50 -5.33 4.16
N LEU A 335 17.50 -5.79 5.41
CA LEU A 335 18.05 -7.10 5.77
C LEU A 335 17.24 -8.25 5.15
N LYS A 336 15.91 -8.15 5.09
CA LYS A 336 15.05 -9.10 4.35
C LYS A 336 15.47 -9.18 2.88
N ARG A 337 15.71 -8.03 2.24
CA ARG A 337 16.20 -7.98 0.86
C ARG A 337 17.59 -8.64 0.72
N PHE A 338 18.51 -8.39 1.64
CA PHE A 338 19.82 -9.07 1.66
C PHE A 338 19.65 -10.58 1.73
N LYS A 339 18.80 -11.09 2.62
CA LYS A 339 18.51 -12.52 2.73
C LYS A 339 17.98 -13.12 1.43
N GLN A 340 17.07 -12.44 0.74
CA GLN A 340 16.56 -12.89 -0.56
C GLN A 340 17.64 -12.93 -1.65
N LEU A 341 18.57 -12.00 -1.60
CA LEU A 341 19.67 -11.88 -2.56
C LEU A 341 20.92 -12.69 -2.14
N LYS A 342 20.92 -13.38 -0.99
CA LYS A 342 22.07 -14.09 -0.44
C LYS A 342 22.83 -14.89 -1.49
N LYS A 343 22.12 -15.75 -2.22
CA LYS A 343 22.71 -16.62 -3.25
C LYS A 343 23.38 -15.81 -4.35
N GLY A 344 22.69 -14.85 -4.94
CA GLY A 344 23.24 -14.03 -6.02
C GLY A 344 24.39 -13.12 -5.56
N LEU A 345 24.35 -12.62 -4.32
CA LEU A 345 25.45 -11.85 -3.74
C LEU A 345 26.71 -12.72 -3.51
N GLN A 346 26.54 -13.95 -3.04
CA GLN A 346 27.63 -14.89 -2.87
C GLN A 346 28.23 -15.31 -4.23
N GLU A 347 27.38 -15.67 -5.21
CA GLU A 347 27.80 -15.99 -6.57
C GLU A 347 28.55 -14.82 -7.21
N MET A 348 28.07 -13.58 -7.02
CA MET A 348 28.71 -12.37 -7.52
C MET A 348 30.18 -12.25 -7.05
N VAL A 349 30.45 -12.36 -5.73
CA VAL A 349 31.79 -12.11 -5.16
C VAL A 349 32.79 -13.24 -5.39
N ILE A 350 32.33 -14.43 -5.82
CA ILE A 350 33.21 -15.54 -6.24
C ILE A 350 33.41 -15.62 -7.75
N SER A 351 32.68 -14.83 -8.53
CA SER A 351 32.69 -14.87 -9.99
C SER A 351 34.01 -14.38 -10.59
N ASP A 352 34.30 -14.83 -11.81
CA ASP A 352 35.42 -14.31 -12.61
C ASP A 352 35.24 -12.83 -12.93
N GLN A 353 34.01 -12.35 -13.08
CA GLN A 353 33.72 -10.94 -13.33
C GLN A 353 34.15 -10.06 -12.16
N TRP A 354 33.90 -10.50 -10.91
CA TRP A 354 34.35 -9.81 -9.72
C TRP A 354 35.86 -9.83 -9.57
N SER A 355 36.49 -10.97 -9.88
CA SER A 355 37.95 -11.19 -9.72
C SER A 355 38.77 -10.46 -10.79
N SER A 356 38.23 -10.31 -12.01
CA SER A 356 38.87 -9.64 -13.13
C SER A 356 38.63 -8.13 -13.18
N TYR A 357 37.63 -7.65 -12.46
CA TYR A 357 37.34 -6.22 -12.36
C TYR A 357 38.47 -5.51 -11.60
N LYS A 358 39.06 -4.49 -12.25
CA LYS A 358 40.11 -3.66 -11.64
C LYS A 358 39.48 -2.73 -10.62
N GLU A 359 39.52 -3.13 -9.37
CA GLU A 359 38.93 -2.37 -8.25
C GLU A 359 39.92 -1.31 -7.76
N ASP A 360 39.45 -0.07 -7.61
CA ASP A 360 40.25 1.04 -7.10
C ASP A 360 40.46 0.94 -5.58
N ASP A 361 39.48 0.36 -4.84
CA ASP A 361 39.54 0.16 -3.39
C ASP A 361 39.50 -1.33 -3.04
N VAL A 362 40.64 -1.96 -3.15
CA VAL A 362 40.84 -3.39 -2.89
C VAL A 362 40.46 -3.77 -1.45
N THR A 363 40.66 -2.88 -0.49
CA THR A 363 40.35 -3.13 0.94
C THR A 363 38.85 -3.24 1.15
N LYS A 364 38.08 -2.32 0.56
CA LYS A 364 36.61 -2.36 0.64
C LYS A 364 36.04 -3.56 -0.11
N ALA A 365 36.57 -3.87 -1.30
CA ALA A 365 36.16 -5.04 -2.06
C ALA A 365 36.39 -6.34 -1.31
N LYS A 366 37.54 -6.45 -0.62
CA LYS A 366 37.85 -7.59 0.25
C LYS A 366 36.86 -7.67 1.41
N PHE A 367 36.61 -6.57 2.11
CA PHE A 367 35.62 -6.53 3.19
C PHE A 367 34.23 -7.02 2.73
N VAL A 368 33.75 -6.52 1.58
CA VAL A 368 32.46 -6.94 1.00
C VAL A 368 32.46 -8.44 0.70
N LYS A 369 33.53 -8.96 0.09
CA LYS A 369 33.67 -10.38 -0.19
C LYS A 369 33.67 -11.22 1.09
N ASP A 370 34.48 -10.85 2.06
CA ASP A 370 34.65 -11.58 3.33
C ASP A 370 33.31 -11.58 4.11
N THR A 371 32.60 -10.44 4.16
CA THR A 371 31.29 -10.31 4.82
C THR A 371 30.22 -11.19 4.15
N LEU A 372 30.12 -11.17 2.82
CA LEU A 372 29.10 -11.94 2.10
C LEU A 372 29.36 -13.45 2.09
N LEU A 373 30.61 -13.87 2.33
CA LEU A 373 30.98 -15.29 2.44
C LEU A 373 31.03 -15.77 3.90
N ASP A 374 30.84 -14.89 4.88
CA ASP A 374 30.84 -15.28 6.30
C ASP A 374 29.44 -15.83 6.71
N ASP A 375 29.35 -17.12 6.91
CA ASP A 375 28.12 -17.78 7.36
C ASP A 375 27.66 -17.26 8.73
N LYS A 376 28.59 -16.88 9.63
CA LYS A 376 28.22 -16.30 10.94
C LYS A 376 27.55 -14.95 10.82
N TRP A 377 27.95 -14.16 9.82
CA TRP A 377 27.27 -12.91 9.51
C TRP A 377 25.83 -13.16 9.06
N TRP A 378 25.63 -14.14 8.19
CA TRP A 378 24.29 -14.53 7.73
C TRP A 378 23.42 -15.13 8.84
N ASP A 379 23.99 -15.93 9.74
CA ASP A 379 23.29 -16.46 10.91
C ASP A 379 22.79 -15.33 11.82
N LYS A 380 23.57 -14.27 12.00
CA LYS A 380 23.14 -13.07 12.73
C LYS A 380 22.05 -12.30 11.99
N VAL A 381 22.13 -12.16 10.66
CA VAL A 381 21.06 -11.57 9.85
C VAL A 381 19.76 -12.36 10.05
N ASP A 382 19.82 -13.68 9.97
CA ASP A 382 18.66 -14.54 10.16
C ASP A 382 18.09 -14.45 11.56
N TYR A 383 18.94 -14.34 12.57
CA TYR A 383 18.49 -14.15 13.95
C TYR A 383 17.80 -12.78 14.14
N ILE A 384 18.38 -11.69 13.63
CA ILE A 384 17.73 -10.36 13.66
C ILE A 384 16.35 -10.45 13.02
N LEU A 385 16.25 -11.03 11.84
CA LEU A 385 14.99 -11.15 11.12
C LEU A 385 13.97 -12.01 11.85
N SER A 386 14.39 -13.06 12.55
CA SER A 386 13.47 -13.97 13.24
C SER A 386 12.84 -13.31 14.48
N PHE A 387 13.61 -12.68 15.38
CA PHE A 387 13.03 -12.07 16.57
C PHE A 387 12.36 -10.71 16.28
N THR A 388 12.75 -10.01 15.20
CA THR A 388 12.08 -8.76 14.78
C THR A 388 10.85 -8.99 13.93
N SER A 389 10.64 -10.18 13.36
CA SER A 389 9.46 -10.48 12.54
C SER A 389 8.15 -10.24 13.26
N PRO A 390 7.93 -10.71 14.52
CA PRO A 390 6.68 -10.42 15.22
C PRO A 390 6.44 -8.91 15.43
N ILE A 391 7.51 -8.14 15.65
CA ILE A 391 7.44 -6.67 15.79
C ILE A 391 7.04 -6.03 14.46
N TYR A 392 7.68 -6.47 13.38
CA TYR A 392 7.39 -5.99 12.03
C TYR A 392 5.94 -6.30 11.62
N ASP A 393 5.43 -7.47 11.95
CA ASP A 393 4.06 -7.87 11.66
C ASP A 393 3.03 -7.01 12.40
N VAL A 394 3.29 -6.65 13.66
CA VAL A 394 2.44 -5.71 14.40
C VAL A 394 2.49 -4.33 13.75
N LEU A 395 3.69 -3.82 13.43
CA LEU A 395 3.84 -2.53 12.75
C LEU A 395 3.06 -2.50 11.44
N ARG A 396 3.17 -3.53 10.59
CA ARG A 396 2.42 -3.61 9.33
C ARG A 396 0.91 -3.58 9.52
N ARG A 397 0.40 -4.32 10.50
CA ARG A 397 -1.05 -4.38 10.80
C ARG A 397 -1.57 -3.07 11.39
N THR A 398 -0.76 -2.38 12.18
CA THR A 398 -1.15 -1.13 12.82
C THR A 398 -0.93 0.09 11.90
N ASP A 399 -0.02 -0.02 10.94
CA ASP A 399 0.28 1.04 9.96
C ASP A 399 -0.71 1.08 8.78
N THR A 400 -1.90 0.57 8.99
CA THR A 400 -2.99 0.56 8.02
C THR A 400 -4.08 1.55 8.40
N GLU A 401 -4.97 1.82 7.44
CA GLU A 401 -6.18 2.63 7.63
C GLU A 401 -7.34 1.79 8.19
N ALA A 402 -7.11 0.49 8.36
CA ALA A 402 -8.09 -0.44 8.85
C ALA A 402 -8.46 -0.20 10.33
N SER A 403 -9.65 -0.63 10.70
CA SER A 403 -10.14 -0.59 12.09
C SER A 403 -9.33 -1.55 12.96
N SER A 404 -8.29 -1.06 13.61
CA SER A 404 -7.31 -1.86 14.34
C SER A 404 -7.21 -1.53 15.84
N LEU A 405 -7.84 -0.45 16.32
CA LEU A 405 -7.74 0.00 17.72
C LEU A 405 -8.04 -1.12 18.74
N HIS A 406 -9.03 -1.94 18.47
CA HIS A 406 -9.48 -3.04 19.34
C HIS A 406 -8.58 -4.29 19.29
N LEU A 407 -7.62 -4.32 18.38
CA LEU A 407 -6.68 -5.44 18.19
C LEU A 407 -5.31 -5.17 18.82
N VAL A 408 -4.96 -3.89 19.04
CA VAL A 408 -3.61 -3.48 19.45
C VAL A 408 -3.14 -4.17 20.72
N TYR A 409 -4.00 -4.28 21.74
CA TYR A 409 -3.65 -4.91 23.02
C TYR A 409 -3.22 -6.37 22.82
N GLU A 410 -4.05 -7.16 22.16
CA GLU A 410 -3.77 -8.57 21.85
C GLU A 410 -2.55 -8.75 20.94
N MET A 411 -2.44 -7.92 19.91
CA MET A 411 -1.29 -7.97 19.01
C MET A 411 0.01 -7.68 19.75
N TRP A 412 -0.02 -6.76 20.72
CA TRP A 412 1.15 -6.39 21.51
C TRP A 412 1.57 -7.50 22.46
N ASP A 413 0.61 -8.07 23.17
CA ASP A 413 0.85 -9.18 24.11
C ASP A 413 1.38 -10.43 23.40
N SER A 414 0.70 -10.86 22.34
CA SER A 414 1.14 -11.96 21.47
C SER A 414 2.51 -11.71 20.82
N MET A 415 2.83 -10.46 20.50
CA MET A 415 4.15 -10.09 19.95
C MET A 415 5.26 -10.30 20.97
N ILE A 416 5.08 -9.82 22.21
CA ILE A 416 6.05 -9.99 23.29
C ILE A 416 6.35 -11.49 23.52
N GLU A 417 5.32 -12.29 23.57
CA GLU A 417 5.45 -13.74 23.74
C GLU A 417 6.22 -14.40 22.58
N LYS A 418 5.87 -14.06 21.34
CA LYS A 418 6.58 -14.59 20.17
C LYS A 418 8.04 -14.18 20.13
N VAL A 419 8.36 -12.92 20.48
CA VAL A 419 9.75 -12.43 20.57
C VAL A 419 10.50 -13.22 21.64
N LYS A 420 9.89 -13.45 22.82
CA LYS A 420 10.45 -14.28 23.89
C LYS A 420 10.81 -15.67 23.36
N ASN A 421 9.83 -16.34 22.78
CA ASN A 421 9.99 -17.72 22.29
C ASN A 421 11.13 -17.83 21.26
N VAL A 422 11.23 -16.89 20.31
CA VAL A 422 12.30 -16.88 19.31
C VAL A 422 13.69 -16.69 19.95
N ILE A 423 13.81 -15.77 20.91
CA ILE A 423 15.10 -15.49 21.58
C ILE A 423 15.54 -16.71 22.40
N TYR A 424 14.66 -17.26 23.22
CA TYR A 424 14.97 -18.43 24.05
C TYR A 424 15.31 -19.66 23.21
N GLN A 425 14.58 -19.88 22.10
CA GLN A 425 14.87 -20.96 21.17
C GLN A 425 16.27 -20.80 20.51
N TYR A 426 16.63 -19.59 20.10
CA TYR A 426 17.93 -19.33 19.49
C TYR A 426 19.09 -19.51 20.51
N GLU A 427 18.91 -19.03 21.73
CA GLU A 427 19.87 -19.16 22.81
C GLU A 427 19.89 -20.58 23.40
N ARG A 428 18.96 -21.47 23.01
CA ARG A 428 18.76 -22.82 23.55
C ARG A 428 18.64 -22.84 25.07
N LYS A 429 17.89 -21.89 25.62
CA LYS A 429 17.58 -21.72 27.02
C LYS A 429 16.16 -22.13 27.35
N GLU A 430 15.98 -22.66 28.54
CA GLU A 430 14.65 -22.82 29.13
C GLU A 430 14.19 -21.50 29.78
N GLU A 431 12.88 -21.32 29.97
CA GLU A 431 12.33 -20.11 30.59
C GLU A 431 12.91 -19.81 31.97
N SER A 432 13.28 -20.85 32.71
CA SER A 432 13.87 -20.78 34.05
C SER A 432 15.29 -20.20 34.09
N GLU A 433 16.01 -20.21 32.94
CA GLU A 433 17.42 -19.83 32.90
C GLU A 433 17.66 -18.33 32.73
N GLY A 434 16.65 -17.58 32.30
CA GLY A 434 16.76 -16.14 32.02
C GLY A 434 17.64 -15.82 30.78
N SER A 435 17.30 -14.74 30.09
CA SER A 435 18.10 -14.22 28.95
C SER A 435 18.29 -12.71 29.13
N THR A 436 19.55 -12.28 29.27
CA THR A 436 19.90 -10.87 29.39
C THR A 436 19.49 -10.07 28.15
N PHE A 437 19.65 -10.69 26.97
CA PHE A 437 19.22 -10.07 25.73
C PHE A 437 17.71 -9.91 25.68
N TYR A 438 16.94 -10.94 26.07
CA TYR A 438 15.48 -10.83 26.13
C TYR A 438 15.04 -9.77 27.17
N GLU A 439 15.66 -9.69 28.34
CA GLU A 439 15.33 -8.67 29.35
C GLU A 439 15.50 -7.26 28.80
N VAL A 440 16.55 -6.99 28.01
CA VAL A 440 16.76 -5.71 27.34
C VAL A 440 15.66 -5.46 26.30
N VAL A 441 15.40 -6.42 25.42
CA VAL A 441 14.36 -6.31 24.39
C VAL A 441 12.98 -6.12 25.03
N HIS A 442 12.66 -6.91 26.06
CA HIS A 442 11.39 -6.80 26.79
C HIS A 442 11.23 -5.43 27.45
N SER A 443 12.27 -4.92 28.12
CA SER A 443 12.25 -3.58 28.71
C SER A 443 11.94 -2.49 27.68
N ILE A 444 12.54 -2.60 26.48
CA ILE A 444 12.27 -1.68 25.37
C ILE A 444 10.79 -1.77 24.93
N LEU A 445 10.27 -2.97 24.75
CA LEU A 445 8.89 -3.18 24.35
C LEU A 445 7.91 -2.65 25.40
N ILE A 446 8.14 -2.89 26.68
CA ILE A 446 7.30 -2.37 27.78
C ILE A 446 7.36 -0.84 27.86
N ASP A 447 8.52 -0.24 27.71
CA ASP A 447 8.67 1.22 27.66
C ASP A 447 7.87 1.84 26.51
N CYS A 448 7.89 1.19 25.36
CA CYS A 448 7.09 1.60 24.20
C CYS A 448 5.59 1.45 24.46
N TRP A 449 5.16 0.33 25.02
CA TRP A 449 3.78 0.12 25.42
C TRP A 449 3.30 1.21 26.39
N THR A 450 4.06 1.46 27.45
CA THR A 450 3.74 2.46 28.48
C THR A 450 3.57 3.88 27.90
N LYS A 451 4.35 4.21 26.87
CA LYS A 451 4.28 5.51 26.20
C LYS A 451 3.14 5.62 25.18
N SER A 452 2.72 4.50 24.60
CA SER A 452 1.78 4.46 23.47
C SER A 452 0.40 4.01 23.87
N SER A 453 0.27 3.15 24.89
CA SER A 453 -1.02 2.63 25.30
C SER A 453 -1.88 3.76 25.89
N THR A 454 -3.14 3.77 25.50
CA THR A 454 -4.12 4.68 26.04
C THR A 454 -5.28 3.89 26.61
N PRO A 455 -6.06 4.47 27.54
CA PRO A 455 -7.26 3.80 28.04
C PRO A 455 -8.24 3.36 26.95
N LEU A 456 -8.20 4.00 25.78
CA LEU A 456 -9.06 3.64 24.64
C LEU A 456 -8.70 2.28 24.03
N HIS A 457 -7.42 1.92 23.96
CA HIS A 457 -6.99 0.58 23.49
C HIS A 457 -7.57 -0.51 24.38
N CYS A 458 -7.45 -0.33 25.70
CA CYS A 458 -7.98 -1.27 26.69
C CYS A 458 -9.51 -1.37 26.64
N LEU A 459 -10.20 -0.23 26.47
CA LEU A 459 -11.66 -0.24 26.33
C LEU A 459 -12.09 -0.89 25.02
N ALA A 460 -11.45 -0.56 23.90
CA ALA A 460 -11.77 -1.16 22.60
C ALA A 460 -11.54 -2.67 22.61
N HIS A 461 -10.44 -3.13 23.20
CA HIS A 461 -10.18 -4.56 23.42
C HIS A 461 -11.27 -5.21 24.26
N SER A 462 -11.65 -4.57 25.39
CA SER A 462 -12.72 -5.08 26.29
C SER A 462 -14.10 -5.15 25.62
N LEU A 463 -14.33 -4.42 24.53
CA LEU A 463 -15.59 -4.42 23.78
C LEU A 463 -15.57 -5.36 22.56
N ASN A 464 -14.46 -6.02 22.29
CA ASN A 464 -14.39 -7.00 21.23
C ASN A 464 -14.93 -8.36 21.71
N PRO A 465 -16.05 -8.86 21.15
CA PRO A 465 -16.69 -10.11 21.59
C PRO A 465 -15.77 -11.32 21.49
N ARG A 466 -14.85 -11.33 20.50
CA ARG A 466 -13.92 -12.43 20.26
C ARG A 466 -13.15 -12.86 21.51
N TYR A 467 -12.75 -11.90 22.36
CA TYR A 467 -11.94 -12.17 23.55
C TYR A 467 -12.74 -12.76 24.72
N TYR A 468 -14.03 -13.05 24.50
CA TYR A 468 -14.92 -13.79 25.40
C TYR A 468 -15.37 -15.11 24.79
N SER A 469 -14.93 -15.44 23.57
CA SER A 469 -15.31 -16.68 22.90
C SER A 469 -14.55 -17.88 23.48
N HIS A 470 -15.18 -19.03 23.46
CA HIS A 470 -14.55 -20.28 23.90
C HIS A 470 -13.33 -20.63 23.07
N GLU A 471 -13.39 -20.38 21.74
CA GLU A 471 -12.30 -20.66 20.83
C GLU A 471 -11.05 -19.90 21.24
N TRP A 472 -11.16 -18.57 21.40
CA TRP A 472 -10.01 -17.75 21.78
C TRP A 472 -9.46 -18.10 23.16
N LEU A 473 -10.33 -18.33 24.15
CA LEU A 473 -9.91 -18.68 25.51
C LEU A 473 -9.22 -20.05 25.59
N SER A 474 -9.59 -20.99 24.72
CA SER A 474 -9.01 -22.36 24.73
C SER A 474 -7.71 -22.49 23.96
N GLU A 475 -7.32 -21.50 23.15
CA GLU A 475 -6.06 -21.52 22.39
C GLU A 475 -4.82 -21.45 23.30
N ASP A 476 -4.93 -20.79 24.48
CA ASP A 476 -3.86 -20.69 25.46
C ASP A 476 -4.45 -20.69 26.89
N SER A 477 -3.89 -21.51 27.78
CA SER A 477 -4.30 -21.64 29.18
C SER A 477 -4.11 -20.37 30.01
N ASN A 478 -3.25 -19.45 29.57
CA ASN A 478 -2.98 -18.18 30.26
C ASN A 478 -3.97 -17.09 29.88
N ARG A 479 -4.78 -17.30 28.82
CA ARG A 479 -5.77 -16.30 28.39
C ARG A 479 -6.92 -16.19 29.39
N VAL A 480 -7.20 -14.96 29.74
CA VAL A 480 -8.35 -14.62 30.59
C VAL A 480 -9.26 -13.63 29.86
N PRO A 481 -10.57 -13.70 30.07
CA PRO A 481 -11.48 -12.74 29.44
C PRO A 481 -11.18 -11.32 29.97
N PRO A 482 -11.33 -10.27 29.14
CA PRO A 482 -10.92 -8.89 29.45
C PRO A 482 -11.47 -8.31 30.76
N HIS A 483 -12.60 -8.79 31.25
CA HIS A 483 -13.18 -8.31 32.51
C HIS A 483 -12.45 -8.84 33.75
N GLN A 484 -11.65 -9.90 33.61
CA GLN A 484 -10.82 -10.48 34.67
C GLN A 484 -9.40 -9.89 34.70
N ASP A 485 -8.97 -9.23 33.64
CA ASP A 485 -7.69 -8.55 33.60
C ASP A 485 -7.75 -7.23 34.40
N MET A 486 -6.75 -7.03 35.28
CA MET A 486 -6.72 -5.86 36.15
C MET A 486 -6.38 -4.56 35.41
N GLU A 487 -5.49 -4.60 34.43
CA GLU A 487 -5.11 -3.42 33.64
C GLU A 487 -6.29 -2.97 32.78
N LEU A 488 -6.87 -3.90 32.00
CA LEU A 488 -8.02 -3.63 31.16
C LEU A 488 -9.20 -3.07 31.96
N THR A 489 -9.47 -3.66 33.11
CA THR A 489 -10.57 -3.21 33.99
C THR A 489 -10.33 -1.81 34.54
N ARG A 490 -9.13 -1.50 35.00
CA ARG A 490 -8.76 -0.17 35.50
C ARG A 490 -8.88 0.91 34.41
N GLU A 491 -8.36 0.64 33.21
CA GLU A 491 -8.36 1.59 32.12
C GLU A 491 -9.76 1.78 31.52
N ARG A 492 -10.56 0.71 31.40
CA ARG A 492 -11.99 0.79 31.04
C ARG A 492 -12.77 1.71 31.96
N LEU A 493 -12.59 1.56 33.28
CA LEU A 493 -13.27 2.40 34.26
C LEU A 493 -12.86 3.87 34.15
N LYS A 494 -11.59 4.17 33.82
CA LYS A 494 -11.15 5.54 33.52
C LYS A 494 -11.88 6.10 32.29
N CYS A 495 -12.05 5.32 31.24
CA CYS A 495 -12.80 5.74 30.05
C CYS A 495 -14.26 6.03 30.37
N PHE A 496 -14.94 5.14 31.11
CA PHE A 496 -16.33 5.36 31.46
C PHE A 496 -16.52 6.61 32.34
N LYS A 497 -15.58 6.91 33.25
CA LYS A 497 -15.58 8.16 34.02
C LYS A 497 -15.44 9.41 33.15
N ARG A 498 -14.66 9.34 32.06
CA ARG A 498 -14.49 10.46 31.13
C ARG A 498 -15.69 10.63 30.18
N PHE A 499 -16.26 9.53 29.70
CA PHE A 499 -17.35 9.58 28.73
C PHE A 499 -18.69 9.90 29.37
N PHE A 500 -18.88 9.47 30.62
CA PHE A 500 -20.15 9.60 31.35
C PHE A 500 -19.93 10.39 32.65
N LEU A 501 -20.15 11.69 32.58
CA LEU A 501 -20.10 12.55 33.77
C LEU A 501 -21.26 12.28 34.72
N ASP A 502 -22.44 11.92 34.16
CA ASP A 502 -23.61 11.50 34.93
C ASP A 502 -23.37 10.13 35.58
N VAL A 503 -23.58 10.06 36.89
CA VAL A 503 -23.35 8.86 37.71
C VAL A 503 -24.34 7.76 37.38
N ASP A 504 -25.61 8.09 37.08
CA ASP A 504 -26.64 7.11 36.79
C ASP A 504 -26.48 6.50 35.40
N VAL A 505 -26.08 7.30 34.40
CA VAL A 505 -25.70 6.80 33.08
C VAL A 505 -24.46 5.92 33.20
N ARG A 506 -23.47 6.30 33.99
CA ARG A 506 -22.28 5.49 34.21
C ARG A 506 -22.58 4.17 34.92
N ARG A 507 -23.54 4.15 35.85
CA ARG A 507 -24.02 2.92 36.49
C ARG A 507 -24.70 1.99 35.47
N LYS A 508 -25.55 2.54 34.61
CA LYS A 508 -26.22 1.75 33.55
C LYS A 508 -25.20 1.12 32.60
N VAL A 509 -24.22 1.88 32.09
CA VAL A 509 -23.21 1.30 31.18
C VAL A 509 -22.36 0.23 31.87
N ASN A 510 -22.06 0.34 33.15
CA ASN A 510 -21.36 -0.72 33.89
C ASN A 510 -22.21 -1.99 34.03
N ILE A 511 -23.53 -1.85 34.18
CA ILE A 511 -24.45 -3.01 34.21
C ILE A 511 -24.52 -3.65 32.81
N GLU A 512 -24.67 -2.83 31.74
CA GLU A 512 -24.65 -3.32 30.38
C GLU A 512 -23.35 -4.08 30.07
N PHE A 513 -22.19 -3.55 30.53
CA PHE A 513 -20.90 -4.22 30.37
C PHE A 513 -20.84 -5.55 31.17
N ALA A 514 -21.34 -5.58 32.39
CA ALA A 514 -21.37 -6.80 33.19
C ALA A 514 -22.22 -7.90 32.50
N ASN A 515 -23.39 -7.53 31.98
CA ASN A 515 -24.27 -8.45 31.26
C ASN A 515 -23.61 -8.99 29.99
N PHE A 516 -22.97 -8.10 29.20
CA PHE A 516 -22.22 -8.50 28.02
C PHE A 516 -21.04 -9.43 28.35
N SER A 517 -20.22 -9.06 29.34
CA SER A 517 -19.01 -9.81 29.68
C SER A 517 -19.29 -11.19 30.27
N ASP A 518 -20.40 -11.32 31.01
CA ASP A 518 -20.81 -12.56 31.68
C ASP A 518 -21.81 -13.38 30.86
N GLY A 519 -22.24 -12.87 29.69
CA GLY A 519 -23.21 -13.58 28.84
C GLY A 519 -24.59 -13.71 29.46
N ARG A 520 -25.15 -12.59 29.98
CA ARG A 520 -26.45 -12.53 30.62
C ARG A 520 -27.39 -11.54 29.95
N GLU A 521 -28.67 -11.62 30.31
CA GLU A 521 -29.70 -10.64 29.93
C GLU A 521 -29.71 -10.26 28.44
N GLY A 522 -29.86 -11.27 27.58
CA GLY A 522 -29.92 -11.13 26.15
C GLY A 522 -28.58 -11.33 25.44
N PHE A 523 -27.51 -11.65 26.18
CA PHE A 523 -26.23 -12.13 25.65
C PHE A 523 -26.01 -13.63 25.96
N ASP A 524 -27.00 -14.30 26.53
CA ASP A 524 -27.05 -15.73 26.92
C ASP A 524 -27.60 -16.64 25.83
N ASP A 525 -28.07 -16.06 24.73
CA ASP A 525 -28.52 -16.81 23.56
C ASP A 525 -27.35 -17.53 22.90
N LEU A 526 -27.57 -18.79 22.46
CA LEU A 526 -26.54 -19.63 21.87
C LEU A 526 -25.89 -19.03 20.63
N ASP A 527 -26.70 -18.38 19.79
CA ASP A 527 -26.17 -17.72 18.57
C ASP A 527 -25.27 -16.55 18.97
N SER A 528 -25.68 -15.73 19.94
CA SER A 528 -24.86 -14.64 20.48
C SER A 528 -23.50 -15.12 21.01
N LEU A 529 -23.48 -16.25 21.72
CA LEU A 529 -22.26 -16.82 22.30
C LEU A 529 -21.34 -17.42 21.24
N ASN A 530 -21.92 -18.17 20.28
CA ASN A 530 -21.16 -18.80 19.20
C ASN A 530 -20.59 -17.75 18.21
N ASP A 531 -21.36 -16.72 17.91
CA ASP A 531 -20.96 -15.65 16.98
C ASP A 531 -19.82 -14.78 17.52
N ARG A 532 -19.53 -14.83 18.83
CA ARG A 532 -18.44 -14.03 19.44
C ARG A 532 -17.07 -14.25 18.78
N GLY A 533 -16.78 -15.51 18.40
CA GLY A 533 -15.51 -15.88 17.77
C GLY A 533 -15.52 -15.79 16.24
N GLN A 534 -16.70 -15.85 15.63
CA GLN A 534 -16.86 -16.03 14.18
C GLN A 534 -17.23 -14.75 13.43
N MET A 535 -18.00 -13.86 14.07
CA MET A 535 -18.43 -12.62 13.43
C MET A 535 -17.39 -11.50 13.55
N ASP A 536 -17.41 -10.58 12.57
CA ASP A 536 -16.78 -9.27 12.73
C ASP A 536 -17.30 -8.59 14.01
N PRO A 537 -16.43 -8.07 14.88
CA PRO A 537 -16.83 -7.51 16.17
C PRO A 537 -17.92 -6.44 16.08
N LYS A 538 -17.87 -5.60 15.06
CA LYS A 538 -18.87 -4.56 14.85
C LYS A 538 -20.19 -5.13 14.35
N ALA A 539 -20.16 -6.11 13.44
CA ALA A 539 -21.35 -6.82 12.98
C ALA A 539 -22.02 -7.55 14.15
N TRP A 540 -21.24 -8.16 15.03
CA TRP A 540 -21.76 -8.80 16.24
C TRP A 540 -22.53 -7.80 17.12
N TRP A 541 -21.97 -6.61 17.39
CA TRP A 541 -22.65 -5.58 18.16
C TRP A 541 -23.92 -5.06 17.49
N LEU A 542 -23.96 -5.00 16.16
CA LEU A 542 -25.18 -4.62 15.43
C LEU A 542 -26.30 -5.62 15.57
N VAL A 543 -25.98 -6.92 15.61
CA VAL A 543 -26.96 -8.01 15.71
C VAL A 543 -27.38 -8.25 17.17
N HIS A 544 -26.40 -8.41 18.05
CA HIS A 544 -26.61 -8.89 19.41
C HIS A 544 -26.61 -7.79 20.50
N GLY A 545 -26.19 -6.57 20.14
CA GLY A 545 -25.99 -5.49 21.14
C GLY A 545 -27.25 -4.72 21.56
N ILE A 546 -28.44 -5.10 21.11
CA ILE A 546 -29.70 -4.34 21.34
C ILE A 546 -30.05 -4.17 22.83
N ASN A 547 -29.67 -5.13 23.67
CA ASN A 547 -29.95 -5.11 25.12
C ASN A 547 -28.96 -4.24 25.92
N ALA A 548 -27.93 -3.69 25.26
CA ALA A 548 -26.93 -2.78 25.84
C ALA A 548 -26.76 -1.51 25.01
N PRO A 549 -27.80 -0.68 24.86
CA PRO A 549 -27.82 0.41 23.87
C PRO A 549 -26.76 1.49 24.11
N ILE A 550 -26.35 1.75 25.35
CA ILE A 550 -25.30 2.72 25.67
C ILE A 550 -23.94 2.13 25.30
N LEU A 551 -23.71 0.88 25.66
CA LEU A 551 -22.47 0.17 25.39
C LEU A 551 -22.32 -0.11 23.88
N GLN A 552 -23.38 -0.55 23.20
CA GLN A 552 -23.42 -0.77 21.76
C GLN A 552 -22.96 0.47 20.99
N LYS A 553 -23.49 1.65 21.36
CA LYS A 553 -23.11 2.91 20.71
C LYS A 553 -21.62 3.23 20.85
N ILE A 554 -21.01 2.91 22.00
CA ILE A 554 -19.59 3.08 22.21
C ILE A 554 -18.79 2.04 21.41
N ALA A 555 -19.22 0.77 21.48
CA ALA A 555 -18.57 -0.33 20.79
C ALA A 555 -18.52 -0.08 19.28
N LEU A 556 -19.63 0.29 18.66
CA LEU A 556 -19.68 0.61 17.23
C LEU A 556 -18.76 1.74 16.81
N LYS A 557 -18.55 2.74 17.70
CA LYS A 557 -17.63 3.82 17.44
C LYS A 557 -16.17 3.39 17.62
N LEU A 558 -15.82 2.70 18.69
CA LEU A 558 -14.44 2.31 19.00
C LEU A 558 -13.90 1.21 18.10
N LEU A 559 -14.73 0.21 17.80
CA LEU A 559 -14.35 -0.90 16.93
C LEU A 559 -14.14 -0.50 15.46
N ALA A 560 -14.54 0.72 15.09
CA ALA A 560 -14.37 1.27 13.77
C ALA A 560 -13.12 2.17 13.63
N GLN A 561 -12.31 2.34 14.69
CA GLN A 561 -11.21 3.30 14.67
C GLN A 561 -9.87 2.67 14.30
N PRO A 562 -9.02 3.38 13.52
CA PRO A 562 -7.62 3.03 13.32
C PRO A 562 -6.80 3.34 14.57
N CYS A 563 -5.59 2.82 14.67
CA CYS A 563 -4.68 3.08 15.79
C CYS A 563 -3.45 3.93 15.39
N SER A 564 -3.27 4.27 14.13
CA SER A 564 -2.05 4.91 13.60
C SER A 564 -2.31 6.28 12.97
N SER A 565 -1.26 7.12 12.94
CA SER A 565 -1.21 8.40 12.22
C SER A 565 -0.60 8.29 10.82
N SER A 566 -0.24 7.11 10.36
CA SER A 566 0.52 6.89 9.13
C SER A 566 -0.15 7.43 7.86
N CYS A 567 -1.47 7.54 7.83
CA CYS A 567 -2.17 8.20 6.72
C CYS A 567 -1.76 9.67 6.55
N CYS A 568 -1.40 10.38 7.62
CA CYS A 568 -0.86 11.72 7.56
C CYS A 568 0.56 11.74 6.99
N GLU A 569 1.41 10.79 7.39
CA GLU A 569 2.77 10.65 6.87
C GLU A 569 2.74 10.34 5.35
N ARG A 570 1.89 9.41 4.94
CA ARG A 570 1.67 9.11 3.51
C ARG A 570 1.17 10.32 2.73
N ASN A 571 0.33 11.14 3.34
CA ASN A 571 -0.17 12.35 2.68
C ASN A 571 0.95 13.38 2.44
N TRP A 572 2.02 13.40 3.23
CA TRP A 572 3.18 14.27 2.98
C TRP A 572 3.94 13.89 1.71
N SER A 573 4.02 12.60 1.37
CA SER A 573 4.55 12.16 0.08
C SER A 573 3.73 12.73 -1.07
N THR A 574 2.40 12.70 -0.97
CA THR A 574 1.48 13.33 -1.92
C THR A 574 1.70 14.85 -1.99
N TYR A 575 1.82 15.49 -0.83
CA TYR A 575 2.03 16.94 -0.76
C TYR A 575 3.36 17.34 -1.41
N SER A 576 4.44 16.63 -1.11
CA SER A 576 5.77 16.83 -1.70
C SER A 576 5.76 16.64 -3.21
N PHE A 577 5.07 15.60 -3.69
CA PHE A 577 4.91 15.32 -5.11
C PHE A 577 4.17 16.45 -5.85
N ILE A 578 3.06 16.94 -5.29
CA ILE A 578 2.24 18.01 -5.88
C ILE A 578 2.97 19.34 -5.81
N HIS A 579 3.60 19.66 -4.69
CA HIS A 579 4.23 20.95 -4.42
C HIS A 579 5.73 21.00 -4.79
N SER A 580 6.19 20.10 -5.66
CA SER A 580 7.59 20.12 -6.10
C SER A 580 7.90 21.34 -6.99
N LEU A 581 9.05 21.96 -6.78
CA LEU A 581 9.54 23.12 -7.59
C LEU A 581 9.64 22.81 -9.07
N LYS A 582 9.87 21.54 -9.42
CA LYS A 582 9.97 21.08 -10.82
C LYS A 582 8.62 21.01 -11.52
N ARG A 583 7.55 20.72 -10.77
CA ARG A 583 6.21 20.52 -11.33
C ARG A 583 5.39 21.80 -11.34
N ASN A 584 5.32 22.48 -10.19
CA ASN A 584 4.39 23.59 -10.04
C ASN A 584 4.96 24.67 -9.09
N LYS A 585 5.15 25.88 -9.60
CA LYS A 585 5.38 27.05 -8.76
C LYS A 585 4.02 27.53 -8.22
N MET A 586 3.64 27.07 -7.04
CA MET A 586 2.34 27.37 -6.43
C MET A 586 2.48 28.07 -5.09
N THR A 587 1.45 28.84 -4.72
CA THR A 587 1.28 29.30 -3.33
C THR A 587 0.88 28.13 -2.44
N PRO A 588 1.17 28.17 -1.12
CA PRO A 588 0.76 27.12 -0.18
C PRO A 588 -0.73 26.81 -0.23
N HIS A 589 -1.58 27.83 -0.25
CA HIS A 589 -3.04 27.66 -0.35
C HIS A 589 -3.47 26.87 -1.60
N ARG A 590 -2.84 27.09 -2.74
CA ARG A 590 -3.16 26.35 -3.97
C ARG A 590 -2.61 24.94 -3.94
N ALA A 591 -1.49 24.71 -3.28
CA ALA A 591 -0.97 23.38 -3.04
C ALA A 591 -1.95 22.59 -2.15
N GLU A 592 -2.46 23.21 -1.08
CA GLU A 592 -3.50 22.63 -0.22
C GLU A 592 -4.75 22.27 -1.01
N ASP A 593 -5.29 23.18 -1.86
CA ASP A 593 -6.44 22.88 -2.70
C ASP A 593 -6.22 21.65 -3.59
N LEU A 594 -5.04 21.53 -4.21
CA LEU A 594 -4.70 20.38 -5.06
C LEU A 594 -4.56 19.10 -4.23
N VAL A 595 -3.93 19.16 -3.07
CA VAL A 595 -3.82 18.01 -2.16
C VAL A 595 -5.21 17.59 -1.69
N PHE A 596 -6.08 18.53 -1.35
CA PHE A 596 -7.46 18.26 -0.97
C PHE A 596 -8.19 17.49 -2.07
N VAL A 597 -8.16 18.01 -3.30
CA VAL A 597 -8.80 17.38 -4.44
C VAL A 597 -8.21 15.99 -4.72
N HIS A 598 -6.87 15.90 -4.76
CA HIS A 598 -6.17 14.66 -5.08
C HIS A 598 -6.44 13.56 -4.04
N SER A 599 -6.21 13.84 -2.75
CA SER A 599 -6.34 12.83 -1.69
C SER A 599 -7.79 12.37 -1.53
N ASN A 600 -8.75 13.29 -1.61
CA ASN A 600 -10.15 12.94 -1.42
C ASN A 600 -10.78 12.27 -2.67
N LEU A 601 -10.32 12.57 -3.89
CA LEU A 601 -10.71 11.81 -5.07
C LEU A 601 -10.17 10.38 -5.03
N ARG A 602 -8.95 10.18 -4.50
CA ARG A 602 -8.40 8.83 -4.25
C ARG A 602 -9.27 8.07 -3.25
N LEU A 603 -9.59 8.67 -2.12
CA LEU A 603 -10.50 8.09 -1.13
C LEU A 603 -11.83 7.66 -1.76
N LEU A 604 -12.48 8.55 -2.49
CA LEU A 604 -13.74 8.27 -3.16
C LEU A 604 -13.62 7.16 -4.21
N SER A 605 -12.51 7.14 -4.96
CA SER A 605 -12.24 6.12 -5.99
C SER A 605 -11.99 4.75 -5.39
N ARG A 606 -11.17 4.65 -4.35
CA ARG A 606 -10.83 3.39 -3.66
C ARG A 606 -12.05 2.66 -3.11
N ASN A 607 -13.08 3.40 -2.73
CA ASN A 607 -14.36 2.85 -2.27
C ASN A 607 -15.29 2.37 -3.41
N THR A 608 -14.82 2.32 -4.66
CA THR A 608 -15.60 1.87 -5.81
C THR A 608 -15.14 0.50 -6.31
N PRO A 609 -16.06 -0.36 -6.79
CA PRO A 609 -15.67 -1.66 -7.38
C PRO A 609 -14.69 -1.52 -8.56
N GLN A 610 -14.79 -0.44 -9.33
CA GLN A 610 -13.93 -0.18 -10.49
C GLN A 610 -12.46 0.01 -10.12
N TYR A 611 -12.17 0.44 -8.89
CA TYR A 611 -10.80 0.57 -8.41
C TYR A 611 -10.07 -0.76 -8.29
N HIS A 612 -10.80 -1.84 -8.04
CA HIS A 612 -10.25 -3.18 -7.85
C HIS A 612 -10.27 -4.02 -9.14
N GLN A 613 -10.85 -3.51 -10.23
CA GLN A 613 -11.12 -4.27 -11.45
C GLN A 613 -10.61 -3.58 -12.71
N GLU A 614 -10.22 -4.41 -13.70
CA GLU A 614 -9.95 -4.01 -15.08
C GLU A 614 -8.86 -2.94 -15.28
N GLU A 615 -9.05 -2.11 -16.29
CA GLU A 615 -8.09 -1.13 -16.80
C GLU A 615 -7.85 0.07 -15.87
N THR A 616 -8.71 0.31 -14.89
CA THR A 616 -8.58 1.37 -13.89
C THR A 616 -8.12 0.85 -12.52
N LYS A 617 -7.75 -0.43 -12.45
CA LYS A 617 -7.25 -1.05 -11.23
C LYS A 617 -6.07 -0.25 -10.70
N MET A 618 -6.20 0.20 -9.44
CA MET A 618 -5.14 0.89 -8.69
C MET A 618 -4.46 2.02 -9.47
N TRP A 619 -5.27 2.84 -10.14
CA TRP A 619 -4.81 3.90 -11.04
C TRP A 619 -3.90 4.95 -10.38
N ASP A 620 -3.99 5.10 -9.08
CA ASP A 620 -3.26 6.06 -8.26
C ASP A 620 -1.93 5.52 -7.72
N VAL A 621 -1.66 4.24 -7.95
CA VAL A 621 -0.40 3.61 -7.55
C VAL A 621 0.59 3.68 -8.71
N ALA A 622 1.72 4.31 -8.48
CA ALA A 622 2.77 4.49 -9.49
C ALA A 622 3.53 3.18 -9.73
N GLY A 623 3.62 2.74 -10.98
CA GLY A 623 4.44 1.60 -11.41
C GLY A 623 4.06 1.19 -12.83
N ASP A 624 5.07 1.00 -13.67
CA ASP A 624 4.86 0.49 -15.04
C ASP A 624 4.72 -1.05 -15.06
N ASP A 625 5.12 -1.73 -13.97
CA ASP A 625 5.29 -3.18 -13.88
C ASP A 625 4.07 -3.95 -13.33
N PHE A 626 2.94 -3.29 -13.13
CA PHE A 626 1.70 -3.94 -12.65
C PHE A 626 1.11 -5.00 -13.60
N GLY A 627 1.68 -5.17 -14.78
CA GLY A 627 1.27 -6.21 -15.74
C GLY A 627 1.89 -7.58 -15.48
N SER A 628 2.94 -7.68 -14.67
CA SER A 628 3.71 -8.90 -14.39
C SER A 628 4.05 -8.98 -12.91
N LEU A 629 3.03 -9.13 -12.07
CA LEU A 629 3.21 -9.30 -10.62
C LEU A 629 3.93 -10.60 -10.25
N ASP A 630 3.92 -11.58 -11.15
CA ASP A 630 4.61 -12.86 -10.97
C ASP A 630 6.14 -12.72 -10.91
N ASP A 631 6.69 -11.59 -11.40
CA ASP A 631 8.12 -11.29 -11.38
C ASP A 631 8.52 -10.22 -10.34
N CYS A 632 7.55 -9.59 -9.68
CA CYS A 632 7.85 -8.62 -8.60
C CYS A 632 8.25 -9.35 -7.32
N GLY A 633 9.48 -9.14 -6.86
CA GLY A 633 9.92 -9.68 -5.57
C GLY A 633 9.16 -9.04 -4.41
N ILE A 634 8.96 -9.82 -3.35
CA ILE A 634 8.27 -9.41 -2.10
C ILE A 634 8.67 -8.02 -1.57
N LEU A 635 9.86 -7.51 -1.91
CA LEU A 635 10.36 -6.24 -1.37
C LEU A 635 10.30 -5.04 -2.33
N GLU A 636 10.02 -5.25 -3.61
CA GLU A 636 9.51 -4.17 -4.47
C GLU A 636 8.11 -3.79 -4.07
N ILE A 637 7.40 -4.78 -3.59
CA ILE A 637 6.11 -4.67 -2.94
C ILE A 637 6.23 -4.16 -1.50
N ALA A 638 7.34 -4.39 -0.80
CA ALA A 638 7.56 -3.79 0.50
C ALA A 638 7.70 -2.26 0.44
N SER A 639 8.13 -1.69 -0.70
CA SER A 639 7.99 -0.24 -0.93
C SER A 639 6.52 0.15 -1.07
N LEU A 640 5.70 -0.66 -1.73
CA LEU A 640 4.26 -0.49 -1.80
C LEU A 640 3.61 -0.74 -0.43
N SER A 641 4.00 -1.82 0.26
CA SER A 641 3.56 -2.18 1.60
C SER A 641 3.88 -1.10 2.66
N LEU A 642 5.01 -0.41 2.54
CA LEU A 642 5.37 0.70 3.42
C LEU A 642 4.64 1.99 3.05
N ASP A 643 4.31 2.19 1.78
CA ASP A 643 3.61 3.38 1.30
C ASP A 643 2.09 3.21 1.24
N GLU A 644 1.63 1.99 0.92
CA GLU A 644 0.23 1.66 0.69
C GLU A 644 -0.05 0.22 1.20
N PRO A 645 0.06 -0.03 2.50
CA PRO A 645 -0.03 -1.38 3.07
C PRO A 645 -1.38 -2.07 2.82
N GLU A 646 -2.46 -1.30 2.65
CA GLU A 646 -3.78 -1.85 2.36
C GLU A 646 -3.85 -2.55 0.99
N LEU A 647 -2.99 -2.16 0.06
CA LEU A 647 -2.96 -2.73 -1.27
C LEU A 647 -2.16 -4.03 -1.34
N GLU A 648 -1.34 -4.31 -0.34
CA GLU A 648 -0.56 -5.55 -0.28
C GLU A 648 -1.46 -6.78 -0.28
N GLY A 649 -2.54 -6.78 0.53
CA GLY A 649 -3.52 -7.86 0.57
C GLY A 649 -4.31 -8.06 -0.73
N VAL A 650 -4.36 -7.05 -1.61
CA VAL A 650 -5.01 -7.15 -2.93
C VAL A 650 -4.09 -7.82 -3.94
N PHE A 651 -2.77 -7.67 -3.79
CA PHE A 651 -1.77 -8.26 -4.67
C PHE A 651 -1.37 -9.68 -4.25
N PHE A 652 -1.38 -9.94 -2.94
CA PHE A 652 -0.97 -11.20 -2.32
C PHE A 652 -2.11 -11.73 -1.46
N ASN A 653 -3.13 -12.32 -2.08
CA ASN A 653 -3.94 -13.28 -1.36
C ASN A 653 -3.02 -14.47 -1.06
N ASP A 654 -2.56 -14.55 0.17
CA ASP A 654 -1.96 -15.75 0.74
C ASP A 654 -3.05 -16.83 0.89
N ASP A 655 -3.54 -17.34 -0.24
CA ASP A 655 -4.17 -18.64 -0.35
C ASP A 655 -3.09 -19.61 -0.83
N GLY A 656 -2.25 -20.04 0.11
CA GLY A 656 -1.22 -21.03 -0.10
C GLY A 656 -0.74 -21.57 1.21
#